data_e4bbde586bf8f2047118fe1003ba9033
#
_entry.id   e4bbde586bf8f2047118fe1003ba9033
#
_cell.length_a   1.000
_cell.length_b   1.000
_cell.length_c   1.000
_cell.angle_alpha   90.00
_cell.angle_beta   90.00
_cell.angle_gamma   90.00
#
_symmetry.space_group_name_H-M   'P 1'
#
loop_
_entity.id
_entity.type
_entity.pdbx_description
1 polymer ?
#
loop_
_entity_poly.entity_id
_entity_poly.type
_entity_poly.pdbx_seq_one_letter_code
_entity_poly.pdbx_strand_id
1 'polypeptide(L)'
;MKIVLGGDSTMADYPLDQQPMMGWGQALPSYLPPEVNVRNFAKNGSTTRSFIEEGLFEQLLQEVEPNTVVLLQFGHNDQKEKNHVTMEAYIAHLTDMIRQIKEKAGIPILCTPVERRVGEEGRLAHTLSAFLPVLRELSRTEEVVLFDLNRYTYHYYDTLGLEASKALFVWLAPNEHPNYPAGLADDTHFSKLGAHMIARYVAIRLQAFFHEQPLFPDIYYGACMYPEVWSEEIMQSDSHTMKTLGMNFARIGEFMWRDLEPQPGEYDFSLLERALEQYQANGIDVCLCIPTPTPPRWFTKQYPEALVTNQDGTKMHHGSRQHVCTNNEDFRRYAYRLTRKIAEIAEKHENVVMLQLDNEFKCHVDLCYCTTCQTRWHTYLKDSYQSVTNLNECWGTKVWSEWYDAFEDVVLPLTTPFLHNSSLMNAFRRFTTDTLNEFAHDLCHSIRMETALPITHNSAFGFNLQNDELFADLDIAGFDTYAPADNYPAYTMNLDRWRNVKPRNKEMLLLETCTANAGHIENYAAPRPHGFVTSEAFIGYAGNLKSFCFWHFRGHRYGVEQPHSAVLTAWGEPDRGYEEVVRIGELRQQIAPLLAETKYVSAKIAIIYSDYSKRFYTIDHGGVYDYRSLFTEFYGSLIRQGIRVEIIQENSPLEEYDVVLAPFVRWISPTLLKKFAAFTEAGGKLILGPMTGDRTKELAWPATNGLDRLGEWLGFDQIQQFTVKGLTYQLTYDGLKEPLDHLVTVFHCPEDWETIGRGNDQTLLAKKQLAQGEIIYLGALPSNLPDSLIWQSFCRKELFPYESERQLIKCSEGVMKYRRESATHVQLWISNLGLTTADFTLHLPGFERLSGEALARGNHRLEPYENLIIEWEKIVESEESDDSFSHPRA
;
A
#
# COMPACT_ATOMS: atom_id res chain seq x y z
N MET A 1 23.91 4.39 -14.93
CA MET A 1 22.60 5.08 -14.85
C MET A 1 22.81 6.56 -15.12
N LYS A 2 21.88 7.22 -15.84
CA LYS A 2 21.94 8.64 -16.14
C LYS A 2 20.75 9.37 -15.51
N ILE A 3 21.00 10.48 -14.83
CA ILE A 3 19.98 11.32 -14.19
C ILE A 3 20.08 12.72 -14.78
N VAL A 4 18.96 13.28 -15.19
CA VAL A 4 18.90 14.62 -15.78
C VAL A 4 17.93 15.47 -14.93
N LEU A 5 18.32 16.69 -14.62
CA LEU A 5 17.57 17.60 -13.75
C LEU A 5 17.09 18.81 -14.54
N GLY A 6 15.80 19.15 -14.41
CA GLY A 6 15.19 20.35 -14.97
C GLY A 6 14.41 21.11 -13.89
N GLY A 7 14.70 22.39 -13.70
CA GLY A 7 14.08 23.11 -12.62
C GLY A 7 14.53 24.58 -12.47
N ASP A 8 14.22 25.12 -11.31
CA ASP A 8 14.50 26.51 -10.95
C ASP A 8 15.76 26.69 -10.07
N SER A 9 15.90 27.85 -9.44
CA SER A 9 17.07 28.23 -8.60
C SER A 9 17.35 27.30 -7.43
N THR A 10 16.34 26.64 -6.89
CA THR A 10 16.51 25.77 -5.73
C THR A 10 17.21 24.44 -6.06
N MET A 11 17.18 24.07 -7.36
CA MET A 11 17.86 22.89 -7.90
C MET A 11 19.17 23.24 -8.65
N ALA A 12 19.35 24.49 -9.08
CA ALA A 12 20.39 24.92 -10.01
C ALA A 12 21.82 24.80 -9.44
N ASP A 13 22.82 24.77 -10.34
CA ASP A 13 24.22 24.90 -10.01
C ASP A 13 24.60 26.38 -9.83
N TYR A 14 25.30 26.67 -8.73
CA TYR A 14 25.78 28.03 -8.41
C TYR A 14 27.29 28.15 -8.60
N PRO A 15 27.75 29.15 -9.35
CA PRO A 15 29.16 29.42 -9.54
C PRO A 15 29.82 29.98 -8.25
N LEU A 16 31.17 30.00 -8.25
CA LEU A 16 31.97 30.39 -7.06
C LEU A 16 31.69 31.81 -6.55
N ASP A 17 31.32 32.74 -7.45
CA ASP A 17 31.00 34.13 -7.10
C ASP A 17 29.61 34.32 -6.48
N GLN A 18 28.77 33.28 -6.48
CA GLN A 18 27.45 33.24 -5.83
C GLN A 18 27.43 32.36 -4.57
N GLN A 19 28.55 31.72 -4.23
CA GLN A 19 28.59 30.95 -2.98
C GLN A 19 28.48 31.89 -1.76
N PRO A 20 27.83 31.39 -0.63
CA PRO A 20 27.56 29.99 -0.32
C PRO A 20 26.22 29.45 -0.79
N MET A 21 25.52 30.14 -1.73
CA MET A 21 24.33 29.55 -2.34
C MET A 21 24.65 28.23 -3.04
N MET A 22 23.77 27.27 -2.88
CA MET A 22 23.85 25.96 -3.54
C MET A 22 22.46 25.41 -3.79
N GLY A 23 22.19 24.93 -5.03
CA GLY A 23 20.97 24.18 -5.27
C GLY A 23 21.14 22.70 -4.90
N TRP A 24 20.06 22.04 -4.54
CA TRP A 24 20.12 20.62 -4.16
C TRP A 24 20.57 19.71 -5.31
N GLY A 25 20.27 20.09 -6.57
CA GLY A 25 20.75 19.36 -7.76
C GLY A 25 22.26 19.35 -7.86
N GLN A 26 22.92 20.46 -7.48
CA GLN A 26 24.38 20.57 -7.40
C GLN A 26 24.99 19.62 -6.34
N ALA A 27 24.28 19.42 -5.25
CA ALA A 27 24.73 18.56 -4.13
C ALA A 27 24.42 17.06 -4.39
N LEU A 28 23.47 16.73 -5.25
CA LEU A 28 22.97 15.38 -5.47
C LEU A 28 24.05 14.34 -5.81
N PRO A 29 25.04 14.63 -6.68
CA PRO A 29 26.07 13.66 -7.01
C PRO A 29 26.88 13.13 -5.81
N SER A 30 26.92 13.90 -4.72
CA SER A 30 27.65 13.51 -3.49
C SER A 30 27.02 12.34 -2.74
N TYR A 31 25.77 11.99 -3.06
CA TYR A 31 24.98 10.94 -2.40
C TYR A 31 24.62 9.77 -3.32
N LEU A 32 25.12 9.80 -4.54
CA LEU A 32 24.90 8.74 -5.53
C LEU A 32 26.18 7.96 -5.78
N PRO A 33 26.07 6.70 -6.23
CA PRO A 33 27.24 5.93 -6.66
C PRO A 33 28.05 6.67 -7.74
N PRO A 34 29.38 6.57 -7.75
CA PRO A 34 30.24 7.32 -8.68
C PRO A 34 29.96 7.05 -10.17
N GLU A 35 29.36 5.91 -10.50
CA GLU A 35 28.98 5.53 -11.87
C GLU A 35 27.69 6.19 -12.34
N VAL A 36 26.96 6.88 -11.47
CA VAL A 36 25.74 7.62 -11.84
C VAL A 36 26.12 8.97 -12.42
N ASN A 37 25.77 9.19 -13.67
CA ASN A 37 26.00 10.47 -14.36
C ASN A 37 24.82 11.43 -14.13
N VAL A 38 25.05 12.53 -13.43
CA VAL A 38 24.04 13.59 -13.19
C VAL A 38 24.31 14.79 -14.11
N ARG A 39 23.29 15.20 -14.87
CA ARG A 39 23.31 16.39 -15.72
C ARG A 39 22.26 17.39 -15.24
N ASN A 40 22.66 18.58 -14.83
CA ASN A 40 21.77 19.58 -14.27
C ASN A 40 21.52 20.74 -15.27
N PHE A 41 20.28 20.90 -15.73
CA PHE A 41 19.80 21.98 -16.60
C PHE A 41 18.96 23.01 -15.84
N ALA A 42 18.78 22.84 -14.53
CA ALA A 42 18.06 23.80 -13.71
C ALA A 42 18.75 25.18 -13.75
N LYS A 43 17.95 26.24 -13.85
CA LYS A 43 18.46 27.60 -13.97
C LYS A 43 17.78 28.58 -13.02
N ASN A 44 18.56 29.44 -12.41
CA ASN A 44 18.05 30.49 -11.52
C ASN A 44 16.99 31.36 -12.27
N GLY A 45 15.84 31.52 -11.62
CA GLY A 45 14.74 32.34 -12.14
C GLY A 45 13.81 31.65 -13.16
N SER A 46 14.08 30.42 -13.57
CA SER A 46 13.25 29.70 -14.55
C SER A 46 11.83 29.45 -14.02
N THR A 47 10.87 29.65 -14.92
CA THR A 47 9.50 29.13 -14.86
C THR A 47 9.38 27.95 -15.82
N THR A 48 8.28 27.18 -15.75
CA THR A 48 7.98 26.16 -16.77
C THR A 48 8.00 26.74 -18.18
N ARG A 49 7.46 27.95 -18.37
CA ARG A 49 7.44 28.67 -19.66
C ARG A 49 8.85 29.01 -20.11
N SER A 50 9.61 29.74 -19.28
CA SER A 50 10.95 30.25 -19.73
C SER A 50 11.92 29.10 -19.95
N PHE A 51 11.78 28.00 -19.21
CA PHE A 51 12.60 26.79 -19.39
C PHE A 51 12.43 26.17 -20.78
N ILE A 52 11.20 26.23 -21.32
CA ILE A 52 10.90 25.82 -22.70
C ILE A 52 11.39 26.88 -23.71
N GLU A 53 10.97 28.14 -23.55
CA GLU A 53 11.24 29.23 -24.52
C GLU A 53 12.73 29.52 -24.67
N GLU A 54 13.54 29.35 -23.64
CA GLU A 54 15.00 29.54 -23.69
C GLU A 54 15.74 28.30 -24.22
N GLY A 55 15.03 27.25 -24.64
CA GLY A 55 15.59 26.03 -25.20
C GLY A 55 16.30 25.10 -24.18
N LEU A 56 16.13 25.33 -22.87
CA LEU A 56 16.74 24.51 -21.85
C LEU A 56 16.09 23.11 -21.79
N PHE A 57 14.77 23.05 -22.01
CA PHE A 57 14.08 21.77 -22.11
C PHE A 57 14.51 20.97 -23.34
N GLU A 58 14.72 21.61 -24.48
CA GLU A 58 15.23 20.95 -25.66
C GLU A 58 16.64 20.35 -25.43
N GLN A 59 17.53 21.13 -24.79
CA GLN A 59 18.87 20.63 -24.41
C GLN A 59 18.78 19.44 -23.41
N LEU A 60 17.91 19.52 -22.42
CA LEU A 60 17.63 18.42 -21.51
C LEU A 60 17.16 17.19 -22.27
N LEU A 61 16.21 17.37 -23.22
CA LEU A 61 15.64 16.27 -23.98
C LEU A 61 16.64 15.60 -24.92
N GLN A 62 17.70 16.31 -25.37
CA GLN A 62 18.81 15.72 -26.10
C GLN A 62 19.65 14.76 -25.28
N GLU A 63 19.68 14.91 -23.95
CA GLU A 63 20.36 14.01 -23.01
C GLU A 63 19.52 12.78 -22.63
N VAL A 64 18.23 12.74 -23.00
CA VAL A 64 17.34 11.63 -22.66
C VAL A 64 17.52 10.48 -23.64
N GLU A 65 17.95 9.35 -23.10
CA GLU A 65 18.06 8.03 -23.71
C GLU A 65 17.11 7.05 -23.00
N PRO A 66 16.82 5.87 -23.53
CA PRO A 66 16.01 4.88 -22.82
C PRO A 66 16.52 4.62 -21.38
N ASN A 67 15.62 4.62 -20.41
CA ASN A 67 15.88 4.49 -18.98
C ASN A 67 16.65 5.66 -18.33
N THR A 68 16.79 6.80 -19.00
CA THR A 68 17.28 8.04 -18.37
C THR A 68 16.23 8.57 -17.42
N VAL A 69 16.61 8.82 -16.17
CA VAL A 69 15.74 9.42 -15.16
C VAL A 69 15.74 10.92 -15.28
N VAL A 70 14.57 11.53 -15.32
CA VAL A 70 14.45 12.99 -15.42
C VAL A 70 13.64 13.53 -14.26
N LEU A 71 14.27 14.33 -13.38
CA LEU A 71 13.57 15.02 -12.29
C LEU A 71 13.18 16.43 -12.73
N LEU A 72 11.89 16.77 -12.56
CA LEU A 72 11.34 18.09 -12.90
C LEU A 72 10.80 18.78 -11.65
N GLN A 73 11.33 19.98 -11.32
CA GLN A 73 10.89 20.78 -10.18
C GLN A 73 10.70 22.25 -10.56
N PHE A 74 9.47 22.74 -10.55
CA PHE A 74 9.10 24.14 -10.83
C PHE A 74 8.01 24.60 -9.87
N GLY A 75 7.80 25.92 -9.77
CA GLY A 75 6.72 26.53 -8.99
C GLY A 75 7.11 27.87 -8.36
N HIS A 76 8.33 28.02 -7.81
CA HIS A 76 8.74 29.24 -7.12
C HIS A 76 8.67 30.50 -7.99
N ASN A 77 8.93 30.38 -9.27
CA ASN A 77 8.88 31.48 -10.20
C ASN A 77 7.56 31.54 -10.97
N ASP A 78 6.91 30.41 -11.19
CA ASP A 78 5.61 30.33 -11.87
C ASP A 78 4.53 31.08 -11.11
N GLN A 79 4.53 31.02 -9.77
CA GLN A 79 3.58 31.76 -8.94
C GLN A 79 3.75 33.28 -8.95
N LYS A 80 4.88 33.85 -9.47
CA LYS A 80 5.10 35.30 -9.48
C LYS A 80 4.29 35.90 -10.60
N GLU A 81 3.34 36.79 -10.29
CA GLU A 81 2.45 37.46 -11.26
C GLU A 81 3.21 38.09 -12.43
N LYS A 82 4.38 38.67 -12.19
CA LYS A 82 5.23 39.25 -13.22
C LYS A 82 5.67 38.26 -14.30
N ASN A 83 5.63 36.98 -14.08
CA ASN A 83 6.03 35.94 -15.00
C ASN A 83 4.85 35.41 -15.85
N HIS A 84 3.62 35.80 -15.53
CA HIS A 84 2.41 35.54 -16.30
C HIS A 84 2.19 34.06 -16.65
N VAL A 85 2.52 33.13 -15.75
CA VAL A 85 2.21 31.70 -15.88
C VAL A 85 0.92 31.40 -15.12
N THR A 86 -0.14 31.07 -15.85
CA THR A 86 -1.38 30.60 -15.21
C THR A 86 -1.24 29.15 -14.77
N MET A 87 -2.11 28.68 -13.87
CA MET A 87 -2.08 27.29 -13.42
C MET A 87 -2.37 26.32 -14.56
N GLU A 88 -3.26 26.67 -15.49
CA GLU A 88 -3.53 25.86 -16.70
C GLU A 88 -2.30 25.75 -17.61
N ALA A 89 -1.57 26.87 -17.79
CA ALA A 89 -0.32 26.87 -18.56
C ALA A 89 0.77 26.04 -17.87
N TYR A 90 0.89 26.14 -16.54
CA TYR A 90 1.82 25.35 -15.74
C TYR A 90 1.56 23.84 -15.91
N ILE A 91 0.30 23.42 -15.82
CA ILE A 91 -0.11 22.01 -16.03
C ILE A 91 0.22 21.57 -17.46
N ALA A 92 -0.16 22.38 -18.45
CA ALA A 92 0.08 22.06 -19.85
C ALA A 92 1.58 21.89 -20.17
N HIS A 93 2.43 22.78 -19.66
CA HIS A 93 3.88 22.69 -19.84
C HIS A 93 4.46 21.42 -19.24
N LEU A 94 4.11 21.09 -17.99
CA LEU A 94 4.61 19.87 -17.34
C LEU A 94 4.10 18.60 -18.02
N THR A 95 2.81 18.57 -18.43
CA THR A 95 2.23 17.47 -19.19
C THR A 95 3.01 17.22 -20.48
N ASP A 96 3.30 18.29 -21.24
CA ASP A 96 4.04 18.19 -22.49
C ASP A 96 5.48 17.70 -22.26
N MET A 97 6.18 18.24 -21.26
CA MET A 97 7.51 17.76 -20.87
C MET A 97 7.52 16.27 -20.52
N ILE A 98 6.57 15.82 -19.70
CA ILE A 98 6.44 14.42 -19.28
C ILE A 98 6.26 13.51 -20.50
N ARG A 99 5.37 13.88 -21.43
CA ARG A 99 5.05 13.08 -22.60
C ARG A 99 6.25 12.95 -23.54
N GLN A 100 6.93 14.05 -23.81
CA GLN A 100 8.14 14.04 -24.64
C GLN A 100 9.28 13.21 -24.04
N ILE A 101 9.44 13.22 -22.71
CA ILE A 101 10.42 12.37 -22.03
C ILE A 101 10.03 10.88 -22.18
N LYS A 102 8.75 10.55 -22.01
CA LYS A 102 8.24 9.17 -22.19
C LYS A 102 8.36 8.69 -23.63
N GLU A 103 8.13 9.55 -24.62
CA GLU A 103 8.31 9.23 -26.06
C GLU A 103 9.75 8.80 -26.38
N LYS A 104 10.73 9.27 -25.60
CA LYS A 104 12.13 8.83 -25.69
C LYS A 104 12.47 7.65 -24.78
N ALA A 105 11.47 6.99 -24.23
CA ALA A 105 11.63 5.93 -23.22
C ALA A 105 12.43 6.38 -21.96
N GLY A 106 12.43 7.67 -21.65
CA GLY A 106 12.93 8.22 -20.40
C GLY A 106 11.92 8.04 -19.27
N ILE A 107 12.39 8.13 -18.04
CA ILE A 107 11.60 7.97 -16.82
C ILE A 107 11.42 9.33 -16.14
N PRO A 108 10.31 10.05 -16.37
CA PRO A 108 10.04 11.32 -15.70
C PRO A 108 9.63 11.09 -14.24
N ILE A 109 10.18 11.92 -13.35
CA ILE A 109 9.82 12.04 -11.94
C ILE A 109 9.46 13.49 -11.67
N LEU A 110 8.25 13.75 -11.19
CA LEU A 110 7.87 15.06 -10.71
C LEU A 110 8.40 15.28 -9.29
N CYS A 111 8.88 16.50 -9.03
CA CYS A 111 9.22 16.95 -7.69
C CYS A 111 8.34 18.14 -7.33
N THR A 112 7.67 18.11 -6.17
CA THR A 112 7.02 19.33 -5.69
C THR A 112 8.06 20.39 -5.38
N PRO A 113 7.76 21.70 -5.59
CA PRO A 113 8.71 22.77 -5.25
C PRO A 113 8.98 22.78 -3.75
N VAL A 114 10.26 22.84 -3.35
CA VAL A 114 10.69 22.89 -1.94
C VAL A 114 10.07 24.10 -1.23
N GLU A 115 9.75 23.99 0.06
CA GLU A 115 9.11 25.08 0.79
C GLU A 115 10.10 26.22 1.09
N ARG A 116 9.58 27.43 1.26
CA ARG A 116 10.34 28.59 1.75
C ARG A 116 10.28 28.69 3.26
N ARG A 117 11.31 29.23 3.86
CA ARG A 117 11.34 29.53 5.29
C ARG A 117 10.64 30.86 5.60
N VAL A 118 9.37 30.97 5.31
CA VAL A 118 8.54 32.14 5.62
C VAL A 118 7.58 31.79 6.74
N GLY A 119 7.46 32.66 7.74
CA GLY A 119 6.53 32.43 8.84
C GLY A 119 6.36 33.65 9.72
N GLU A 120 5.28 33.67 10.48
CA GLU A 120 4.93 34.69 11.46
C GLU A 120 4.61 34.05 12.81
N GLU A 121 4.89 34.75 13.89
CA GLU A 121 4.59 34.31 15.28
C GLU A 121 5.15 32.91 15.63
N GLY A 122 6.30 32.54 15.04
CA GLY A 122 6.96 31.24 15.30
C GLY A 122 6.40 30.07 14.51
N ARG A 123 5.46 30.29 13.58
CA ARG A 123 4.88 29.26 12.70
C ARG A 123 5.32 29.45 11.26
N LEU A 124 5.60 28.34 10.57
CA LEU A 124 5.86 28.36 9.14
C LEU A 124 4.58 28.54 8.33
N ALA A 125 4.69 29.25 7.20
CA ALA A 125 3.61 29.40 6.24
C ALA A 125 3.79 28.44 5.05
N HIS A 126 2.70 27.95 4.51
CA HIS A 126 2.69 27.21 3.25
C HIS A 126 2.66 28.17 2.06
N THR A 127 3.83 28.44 1.47
CA THR A 127 3.96 29.46 0.43
C THR A 127 3.66 28.94 -0.98
N LEU A 128 3.54 27.63 -1.15
CA LEU A 128 3.40 26.92 -2.44
C LEU A 128 2.21 25.97 -2.48
N SER A 129 1.28 26.11 -1.55
CA SER A 129 0.13 25.20 -1.36
C SER A 129 -0.74 25.02 -2.61
N ALA A 130 -0.86 26.04 -3.46
CA ALA A 130 -1.66 25.98 -4.69
C ALA A 130 -1.14 24.97 -5.73
N PHE A 131 0.17 24.67 -5.72
CA PHE A 131 0.79 23.75 -6.66
C PHE A 131 0.67 22.28 -6.24
N LEU A 132 0.55 21.99 -4.95
CA LEU A 132 0.64 20.63 -4.43
C LEU A 132 -0.50 19.71 -4.89
N PRO A 133 -1.79 20.12 -4.81
CA PRO A 133 -2.89 19.29 -5.31
C PRO A 133 -2.78 19.04 -6.82
N VAL A 134 -2.34 20.04 -7.56
CA VAL A 134 -2.19 19.99 -9.01
C VAL A 134 -1.11 18.99 -9.41
N LEU A 135 0.06 19.02 -8.76
CA LEU A 135 1.16 18.09 -9.03
C LEU A 135 0.82 16.65 -8.63
N ARG A 136 0.09 16.46 -7.53
CA ARG A 136 -0.41 15.13 -7.13
C ARG A 136 -1.40 14.57 -8.15
N GLU A 137 -2.33 15.40 -8.64
CA GLU A 137 -3.27 14.97 -9.68
C GLU A 137 -2.53 14.72 -11.02
N LEU A 138 -1.59 15.57 -11.41
CA LEU A 138 -0.79 15.37 -12.61
C LEU A 138 0.04 14.07 -12.56
N SER A 139 0.64 13.78 -11.41
CA SER A 139 1.35 12.52 -11.16
C SER A 139 0.45 11.31 -11.38
N ARG A 140 -0.80 11.36 -10.91
CA ARG A 140 -1.78 10.27 -11.10
C ARG A 140 -2.24 10.16 -12.56
N THR A 141 -2.57 11.28 -13.21
CA THR A 141 -3.11 11.30 -14.57
C THR A 141 -2.09 10.97 -15.65
N GLU A 142 -0.85 11.37 -15.45
CA GLU A 142 0.27 11.04 -16.34
C GLU A 142 1.05 9.80 -15.89
N GLU A 143 0.63 9.13 -14.80
CA GLU A 143 1.26 7.91 -14.27
C GLU A 143 2.78 8.05 -14.11
N VAL A 144 3.19 9.08 -13.38
CA VAL A 144 4.59 9.37 -13.06
C VAL A 144 4.80 9.43 -11.55
N VAL A 145 5.98 9.08 -11.11
CA VAL A 145 6.35 9.16 -9.69
C VAL A 145 6.44 10.60 -9.26
N LEU A 146 5.96 10.89 -8.04
CA LEU A 146 6.07 12.19 -7.39
C LEU A 146 6.99 12.09 -6.17
N PHE A 147 8.01 12.96 -6.11
CA PHE A 147 8.77 13.19 -4.89
C PHE A 147 8.22 14.45 -4.21
N ASP A 148 7.54 14.29 -3.09
CA ASP A 148 6.94 15.42 -2.35
C ASP A 148 7.99 16.17 -1.51
N LEU A 149 8.86 16.92 -2.20
CA LEU A 149 9.92 17.72 -1.57
C LEU A 149 9.35 18.87 -0.74
N ASN A 150 8.19 19.42 -1.13
CA ASN A 150 7.56 20.49 -0.36
C ASN A 150 7.22 20.02 1.05
N ARG A 151 6.52 18.89 1.15
CA ARG A 151 6.14 18.32 2.42
C ARG A 151 7.34 17.97 3.29
N TYR A 152 8.38 17.33 2.68
CA TYR A 152 9.60 17.00 3.37
C TYR A 152 10.29 18.26 3.94
N THR A 153 10.45 19.30 3.13
CA THR A 153 11.15 20.53 3.55
C THR A 153 10.35 21.33 4.55
N TYR A 154 9.02 21.46 4.36
CA TYR A 154 8.15 22.09 5.36
C TYR A 154 8.27 21.41 6.72
N HIS A 155 8.10 20.09 6.74
CA HIS A 155 8.20 19.30 7.97
C HIS A 155 9.57 19.43 8.64
N TYR A 156 10.64 19.44 7.84
CA TYR A 156 12.01 19.61 8.36
C TYR A 156 12.20 20.98 9.03
N TYR A 157 11.76 22.04 8.37
CA TYR A 157 11.87 23.40 8.92
C TYR A 157 11.01 23.60 10.16
N ASP A 158 9.81 23.06 10.17
CA ASP A 158 8.88 23.12 11.30
C ASP A 158 9.46 22.39 12.53
N THR A 159 10.04 21.22 12.32
CA THR A 159 10.71 20.44 13.39
C THR A 159 11.90 21.18 13.99
N LEU A 160 12.68 21.88 13.18
CA LEU A 160 13.80 22.72 13.65
C LEU A 160 13.33 24.03 14.31
N GLY A 161 12.17 24.53 13.89
CA GLY A 161 11.68 25.85 14.21
C GLY A 161 12.34 26.97 13.39
N LEU A 162 11.67 28.13 13.33
CA LEU A 162 12.07 29.26 12.46
C LEU A 162 13.51 29.74 12.69
N GLU A 163 14.01 29.77 13.91
CA GLU A 163 15.37 30.29 14.17
C GLU A 163 16.44 29.27 13.75
N ALA A 164 16.34 28.00 14.15
CA ALA A 164 17.36 27.01 13.84
C ALA A 164 17.37 26.66 12.35
N SER A 165 16.21 26.72 11.66
CA SER A 165 16.12 26.46 10.23
C SER A 165 16.80 27.52 9.35
N LYS A 166 17.16 28.70 9.89
CA LYS A 166 18.01 29.70 9.18
C LYS A 166 19.31 29.10 8.65
N ALA A 167 19.89 28.14 9.38
CA ALA A 167 21.14 27.50 8.97
C ALA A 167 21.04 26.75 7.63
N LEU A 168 19.86 26.39 7.22
CA LEU A 168 19.58 25.72 5.93
C LEU A 168 19.56 26.69 4.75
N PHE A 169 19.46 27.99 5.01
CA PHE A 169 19.32 29.04 4.03
C PHE A 169 20.51 30.00 4.06
N VAL A 170 20.59 30.91 3.09
CA VAL A 170 21.69 31.87 3.02
C VAL A 170 21.38 33.09 3.91
N TRP A 171 21.70 32.95 5.20
CA TRP A 171 21.64 34.01 6.17
C TRP A 171 23.04 34.39 6.62
N LEU A 172 23.52 35.56 6.20
CA LEU A 172 24.88 36.02 6.40
C LEU A 172 24.87 37.40 7.08
N ALA A 173 25.67 37.56 8.10
CA ALA A 173 25.94 38.87 8.68
C ALA A 173 26.85 39.72 7.75
N PRO A 174 26.87 41.07 7.91
CA PRO A 174 27.81 41.90 7.17
C PRO A 174 29.25 41.43 7.38
N ASN A 175 30.00 41.30 6.28
CA ASN A 175 31.40 40.83 6.21
C ASN A 175 31.62 39.36 6.59
N GLU A 176 30.59 38.55 6.72
CA GLU A 176 30.70 37.11 6.98
C GLU A 176 31.20 36.33 5.76
N HIS A 177 30.81 36.74 4.55
CA HIS A 177 31.23 36.08 3.31
C HIS A 177 31.69 37.14 2.28
N PRO A 178 32.82 36.90 1.55
CA PRO A 178 33.38 37.86 0.60
C PRO A 178 32.43 38.22 -0.55
N ASN A 179 31.61 37.31 -0.99
CA ASN A 179 30.62 37.54 -2.08
C ASN A 179 29.43 38.42 -1.62
N TYR A 180 29.20 38.52 -0.32
CA TYR A 180 28.08 39.25 0.27
C TYR A 180 28.55 40.17 1.40
N PRO A 181 29.38 41.23 1.10
CA PRO A 181 29.96 42.07 2.15
C PRO A 181 28.93 42.87 2.95
N ALA A 182 27.74 43.12 2.38
CA ALA A 182 26.62 43.75 3.08
C ALA A 182 25.79 42.76 3.94
N GLY A 183 26.13 41.47 3.92
CA GLY A 183 25.28 40.41 4.46
C GLY A 183 24.15 40.04 3.49
N LEU A 184 23.42 38.96 3.79
CA LEU A 184 22.27 38.50 3.04
C LEU A 184 21.29 37.82 4.00
N ALA A 185 19.98 38.08 3.82
CA ALA A 185 18.90 37.37 4.47
C ALA A 185 18.00 36.78 3.38
N ASP A 186 18.14 35.50 3.15
CA ASP A 186 17.40 34.81 2.06
C ASP A 186 16.67 33.59 2.65
N ASP A 187 15.37 33.54 2.50
CA ASP A 187 14.49 32.49 2.98
C ASP A 187 14.04 31.51 1.86
N THR A 188 14.69 31.61 0.71
CA THR A 188 14.37 30.78 -0.47
C THR A 188 15.57 29.95 -0.93
N HIS A 189 16.76 30.55 -0.99
CA HIS A 189 17.96 29.91 -1.50
C HIS A 189 18.77 29.25 -0.39
N PHE A 190 19.24 28.03 -0.65
CA PHE A 190 19.88 27.18 0.34
C PHE A 190 21.34 27.54 0.57
N SER A 191 21.76 27.40 1.82
CA SER A 191 23.16 27.18 2.18
C SER A 191 23.61 25.79 1.70
N LYS A 192 24.91 25.51 1.79
CA LYS A 192 25.45 24.18 1.53
C LYS A 192 24.73 23.11 2.38
N LEU A 193 24.45 23.39 3.66
CA LEU A 193 23.74 22.47 4.55
C LEU A 193 22.33 22.13 4.05
N GLY A 194 21.54 23.13 3.69
CA GLY A 194 20.18 22.93 3.18
C GLY A 194 20.14 22.18 1.84
N ALA A 195 21.04 22.52 0.91
CA ALA A 195 21.16 21.81 -0.35
C ALA A 195 21.52 20.33 -0.18
N HIS A 196 22.47 20.02 0.70
CA HIS A 196 22.87 18.65 0.99
C HIS A 196 21.77 17.84 1.70
N MET A 197 20.99 18.48 2.58
CA MET A 197 19.84 17.85 3.25
C MET A 197 18.81 17.35 2.21
N ILE A 198 18.43 18.19 1.26
CA ILE A 198 17.44 17.83 0.22
C ILE A 198 18.04 16.81 -0.74
N ALA A 199 19.29 17.00 -1.17
CA ALA A 199 19.98 16.07 -2.04
C ALA A 199 20.07 14.65 -1.46
N ARG A 200 20.36 14.53 -0.16
CA ARG A 200 20.35 13.24 0.56
C ARG A 200 18.97 12.57 0.51
N TYR A 201 17.91 13.31 0.78
CA TYR A 201 16.55 12.80 0.69
C TYR A 201 16.21 12.31 -0.72
N VAL A 202 16.51 13.11 -1.75
CA VAL A 202 16.28 12.74 -3.16
C VAL A 202 17.08 11.48 -3.52
N ALA A 203 18.34 11.37 -3.08
CA ALA A 203 19.15 10.19 -3.33
C ALA A 203 18.56 8.92 -2.70
N ILE A 204 18.06 9.01 -1.45
CA ILE A 204 17.38 7.89 -0.77
C ILE A 204 16.12 7.48 -1.56
N ARG A 205 15.31 8.46 -2.01
CA ARG A 205 14.11 8.17 -2.83
C ARG A 205 14.47 7.53 -4.17
N LEU A 206 15.54 7.97 -4.80
CA LEU A 206 16.05 7.37 -6.04
C LEU A 206 16.56 5.95 -5.81
N GLN A 207 17.28 5.68 -4.73
CA GLN A 207 17.72 4.33 -4.38
C GLN A 207 16.53 3.39 -4.20
N ALA A 208 15.54 3.78 -3.40
CA ALA A 208 14.31 3.02 -3.21
C ALA A 208 13.56 2.79 -4.53
N PHE A 209 13.59 3.77 -5.44
CA PHE A 209 12.97 3.68 -6.76
C PHE A 209 13.70 2.71 -7.71
N PHE A 210 15.03 2.59 -7.65
CA PHE A 210 15.84 1.76 -8.54
C PHE A 210 16.31 0.44 -7.96
N HIS A 211 15.91 0.09 -6.77
CA HIS A 211 16.31 -1.18 -6.18
C HIS A 211 15.73 -2.35 -7.00
N GLU A 212 16.54 -2.90 -7.91
CA GLU A 212 16.27 -4.16 -8.64
C GLU A 212 16.58 -5.40 -7.80
N GLN A 213 17.30 -5.22 -6.69
CA GLN A 213 17.66 -6.27 -5.74
C GLN A 213 16.56 -6.45 -4.69
N PRO A 214 16.38 -7.65 -4.13
CA PRO A 214 15.53 -7.83 -2.95
C PRO A 214 15.94 -6.83 -1.86
N LEU A 215 14.94 -6.22 -1.20
CA LEU A 215 15.19 -5.24 -0.14
C LEU A 215 15.96 -5.89 1.03
N PHE A 216 15.74 -7.17 1.23
CA PHE A 216 16.42 -8.00 2.22
C PHE A 216 17.10 -9.20 1.56
N PRO A 217 18.39 -9.47 1.89
CA PRO A 217 19.15 -10.57 1.28
C PRO A 217 18.65 -11.96 1.69
N ASP A 218 18.06 -12.08 2.89
CA ASP A 218 17.55 -13.33 3.48
C ASP A 218 16.07 -13.21 3.85
N ILE A 219 15.49 -14.30 4.29
CA ILE A 219 14.16 -14.34 4.87
C ILE A 219 14.24 -14.28 6.39
N TYR A 220 13.32 -13.56 7.00
CA TYR A 220 13.21 -13.39 8.44
C TYR A 220 12.21 -14.34 9.06
N TYR A 221 12.55 -14.83 10.23
CA TYR A 221 11.71 -15.64 11.09
C TYR A 221 11.87 -15.18 12.53
N GLY A 222 10.80 -14.86 13.23
CA GLY A 222 10.92 -14.31 14.56
C GLY A 222 9.62 -14.05 15.29
N ALA A 223 9.67 -13.16 16.26
CA ALA A 223 8.53 -12.80 17.10
C ALA A 223 8.61 -11.35 17.62
N CYS A 224 7.47 -10.81 18.03
CA CYS A 224 7.38 -9.57 18.78
C CYS A 224 7.96 -9.77 20.18
N MET A 225 8.80 -8.83 20.61
CA MET A 225 9.51 -8.85 21.90
C MET A 225 9.23 -7.57 22.67
N TYR A 226 9.08 -7.68 23.97
CA TYR A 226 8.69 -6.56 24.85
C TYR A 226 9.72 -6.36 25.97
N PRO A 227 10.88 -5.73 25.68
CA PRO A 227 11.94 -5.48 26.69
C PRO A 227 11.46 -4.67 27.87
N GLU A 228 10.44 -3.82 27.71
CA GLU A 228 9.84 -3.00 28.75
C GLU A 228 8.99 -3.79 29.77
N VAL A 229 8.63 -5.02 29.44
CA VAL A 229 7.75 -5.87 30.30
C VAL A 229 8.54 -6.84 31.16
N TRP A 230 9.76 -7.21 30.75
CA TRP A 230 10.52 -8.31 31.34
C TRP A 230 11.87 -7.84 31.94
N SER A 231 12.38 -8.60 32.93
CA SER A 231 13.71 -8.32 33.48
C SER A 231 14.82 -8.63 32.47
N GLU A 232 15.99 -8.04 32.68
CA GLU A 232 17.14 -8.23 31.82
C GLU A 232 17.56 -9.71 31.72
N GLU A 233 17.49 -10.48 32.84
CA GLU A 233 17.80 -11.92 32.82
C GLU A 233 16.80 -12.72 31.96
N ILE A 234 15.52 -12.36 31.99
CA ILE A 234 14.50 -13.00 31.15
C ILE A 234 14.77 -12.65 29.69
N MET A 235 15.06 -11.41 29.38
CA MET A 235 15.38 -10.96 28.03
C MET A 235 16.61 -11.68 27.46
N GLN A 236 17.65 -11.89 28.27
CA GLN A 236 18.85 -12.65 27.88
C GLN A 236 18.51 -14.12 27.58
N SER A 237 17.71 -14.73 28.45
CA SER A 237 17.23 -16.11 28.25
C SER A 237 16.40 -16.22 26.98
N ASP A 238 15.49 -15.27 26.73
CA ASP A 238 14.58 -15.30 25.59
C ASP A 238 15.32 -15.11 24.27
N SER A 239 16.25 -14.15 24.19
CA SER A 239 17.06 -13.93 22.98
C SER A 239 17.95 -15.14 22.66
N HIS A 240 18.49 -15.82 23.68
CA HIS A 240 19.21 -17.08 23.47
C HIS A 240 18.31 -18.20 22.97
N THR A 241 17.08 -18.30 23.53
CA THR A 241 16.08 -19.29 23.08
C THR A 241 15.64 -19.00 21.63
N MET A 242 15.42 -17.74 21.24
CA MET A 242 15.14 -17.36 19.85
C MET A 242 16.21 -17.90 18.89
N LYS A 243 17.49 -17.67 19.21
CA LYS A 243 18.59 -18.19 18.41
C LYS A 243 18.55 -19.72 18.30
N THR A 244 18.28 -20.43 19.39
CA THR A 244 18.19 -21.90 19.42
C THR A 244 17.03 -22.42 18.55
N LEU A 245 15.94 -21.67 18.46
CA LEU A 245 14.77 -21.96 17.61
C LEU A 245 14.97 -21.57 16.13
N GLY A 246 16.17 -21.09 15.76
CA GLY A 246 16.47 -20.64 14.39
C GLY A 246 15.82 -19.30 14.03
N MET A 247 15.34 -18.54 15.02
CA MET A 247 14.86 -17.19 14.81
C MET A 247 16.02 -16.22 14.61
N ASN A 248 15.88 -15.35 13.62
CA ASN A 248 16.86 -14.31 13.28
C ASN A 248 16.25 -12.91 13.27
N PHE A 249 15.05 -12.73 13.79
CA PHE A 249 14.30 -11.49 13.70
C PHE A 249 13.49 -11.21 14.97
N ALA A 250 13.55 -9.96 15.43
CA ALA A 250 12.72 -9.45 16.53
C ALA A 250 12.01 -8.17 16.11
N ARG A 251 10.74 -8.01 16.45
CA ARG A 251 9.98 -6.79 16.32
C ARG A 251 9.77 -6.20 17.72
N ILE A 252 10.18 -4.94 17.94
CA ILE A 252 10.18 -4.31 19.27
C ILE A 252 9.75 -2.85 19.20
N GLY A 253 9.25 -2.34 20.31
CA GLY A 253 9.16 -0.91 20.58
C GLY A 253 7.82 -0.24 20.28
N GLU A 254 6.84 -0.94 19.75
CA GLU A 254 5.54 -0.38 19.33
C GLU A 254 4.74 0.27 20.48
N PHE A 255 5.05 -0.05 21.73
CA PHE A 255 4.34 0.46 22.90
C PHE A 255 5.23 1.17 23.94
N MET A 256 6.51 1.43 23.62
CA MET A 256 7.52 1.93 24.55
C MET A 256 7.54 3.45 24.75
N TRP A 257 6.57 4.24 24.27
CA TRP A 257 6.70 5.72 24.36
C TRP A 257 6.97 6.23 25.78
N ARG A 258 6.27 5.66 26.79
CA ARG A 258 6.45 6.09 28.18
C ARG A 258 7.87 5.83 28.71
N ASP A 259 8.50 4.76 28.26
CA ASP A 259 9.86 4.37 28.66
C ASP A 259 10.90 5.24 27.96
N LEU A 260 10.68 5.55 26.67
CA LEU A 260 11.58 6.36 25.84
C LEU A 260 11.48 7.87 26.15
N GLU A 261 10.33 8.36 26.57
CA GLU A 261 10.08 9.76 26.97
C GLU A 261 9.29 9.80 28.29
N PRO A 262 9.97 9.57 29.44
CA PRO A 262 9.32 9.51 30.76
C PRO A 262 8.66 10.82 31.20
N GLN A 263 9.18 11.96 30.76
CA GLN A 263 8.61 13.30 30.93
C GLN A 263 8.72 14.07 29.62
N PRO A 264 7.94 15.14 29.42
CA PRO A 264 7.96 15.92 28.17
C PRO A 264 9.37 16.42 27.84
N GLY A 265 9.96 15.93 26.74
CA GLY A 265 11.29 16.33 26.25
C GLY A 265 12.48 15.70 26.99
N GLU A 266 12.24 14.85 27.98
CA GLU A 266 13.26 14.05 28.64
C GLU A 266 13.27 12.65 28.04
N TYR A 267 14.39 12.27 27.41
CA TYR A 267 14.52 10.99 26.71
C TYR A 267 15.43 10.03 27.46
N ASP A 268 15.04 8.76 27.55
CA ASP A 268 15.85 7.67 28.07
C ASP A 268 15.79 6.46 27.12
N PHE A 269 16.84 6.24 26.35
CA PHE A 269 16.96 5.13 25.42
C PHE A 269 17.75 3.94 25.98
N SER A 270 18.16 4.00 27.24
CA SER A 270 19.07 3.01 27.84
C SER A 270 18.53 1.58 27.81
N LEU A 271 17.22 1.40 28.01
CA LEU A 271 16.57 0.10 27.90
C LEU A 271 16.58 -0.42 26.45
N LEU A 272 16.24 0.46 25.52
CA LEU A 272 16.21 0.11 24.09
C LEU A 272 17.60 -0.26 23.57
N GLU A 273 18.64 0.56 23.88
CA GLU A 273 20.00 0.32 23.43
C GLU A 273 20.55 -1.01 23.98
N ARG A 274 20.31 -1.32 25.28
CA ARG A 274 20.68 -2.63 25.84
C ARG A 274 19.97 -3.80 25.16
N ALA A 275 18.70 -3.65 24.83
CA ALA A 275 17.95 -4.69 24.11
C ALA A 275 18.53 -4.90 22.71
N LEU A 276 18.83 -3.83 21.97
CA LEU A 276 19.43 -3.90 20.64
C LEU A 276 20.82 -4.58 20.67
N GLU A 277 21.69 -4.21 21.61
CA GLU A 277 22.99 -4.83 21.81
C GLU A 277 22.88 -6.35 22.12
N GLN A 278 21.89 -6.72 22.92
CA GLN A 278 21.63 -8.10 23.29
C GLN A 278 21.15 -8.93 22.10
N TYR A 279 20.25 -8.39 21.25
CA TYR A 279 19.81 -9.04 20.03
C TYR A 279 20.97 -9.18 19.03
N GLN A 280 21.78 -8.14 18.88
CA GLN A 280 22.98 -8.18 18.02
C GLN A 280 23.95 -9.27 18.46
N ALA A 281 24.21 -9.43 19.77
CA ALA A 281 25.09 -10.48 20.31
C ALA A 281 24.57 -11.89 20.02
N ASN A 282 23.27 -12.08 19.78
CA ASN A 282 22.64 -13.34 19.41
C ASN A 282 22.43 -13.51 17.89
N GLY A 283 22.82 -12.53 17.06
CA GLY A 283 22.63 -12.55 15.61
C GLY A 283 21.17 -12.38 15.19
N ILE A 284 20.43 -11.56 15.94
CA ILE A 284 19.02 -11.27 15.71
C ILE A 284 18.93 -9.84 15.15
N ASP A 285 18.35 -9.72 13.97
CA ASP A 285 18.00 -8.45 13.34
C ASP A 285 16.68 -7.91 13.90
N VAL A 286 16.52 -6.59 13.87
CA VAL A 286 15.42 -5.90 14.54
C VAL A 286 14.61 -5.05 13.58
N CYS A 287 13.28 -5.21 13.63
CA CYS A 287 12.32 -4.20 13.22
C CYS A 287 12.00 -3.30 14.41
N LEU A 288 12.44 -2.06 14.37
CA LEU A 288 12.21 -1.11 15.45
C LEU A 288 10.95 -0.28 15.16
N CYS A 289 9.97 -0.33 16.06
CA CYS A 289 8.68 0.33 15.89
C CYS A 289 8.66 1.74 16.50
N ILE A 290 7.84 2.60 15.89
CA ILE A 290 7.54 3.95 16.40
C ILE A 290 6.30 3.86 17.29
N PRO A 291 6.39 4.18 18.61
CA PRO A 291 5.35 3.88 19.61
C PRO A 291 4.19 4.90 19.63
N THR A 292 3.79 5.45 18.51
CA THR A 292 2.74 6.46 18.42
C THR A 292 1.35 5.99 18.85
N PRO A 293 1.00 4.67 18.84
CA PRO A 293 -0.32 4.23 19.32
C PRO A 293 -0.49 4.38 20.85
N THR A 294 0.59 4.51 21.62
CA THR A 294 0.56 4.54 23.09
C THR A 294 1.10 5.84 23.69
N PRO A 295 0.48 7.01 23.41
CA PRO A 295 0.91 8.27 24.02
C PRO A 295 0.86 8.18 25.55
N PRO A 296 1.90 8.66 26.27
CA PRO A 296 2.01 8.48 27.71
C PRO A 296 0.99 9.31 28.48
N ARG A 297 0.73 8.90 29.72
CA ARG A 297 -0.26 9.54 30.58
C ARG A 297 0.00 11.03 30.81
N TRP A 298 1.28 11.45 30.85
CA TRP A 298 1.61 12.85 31.01
C TRP A 298 1.10 13.68 29.82
N PHE A 299 1.12 13.13 28.59
CA PHE A 299 0.63 13.80 27.40
C PHE A 299 -0.88 14.11 27.51
N THR A 300 -1.70 13.10 27.80
CA THR A 300 -3.16 13.28 27.90
C THR A 300 -3.60 14.10 29.12
N LYS A 301 -2.76 14.22 30.16
CA LYS A 301 -2.96 15.18 31.26
C LYS A 301 -2.70 16.62 30.84
N GLN A 302 -1.68 16.84 30.03
CA GLN A 302 -1.31 18.18 29.55
C GLN A 302 -2.21 18.66 28.40
N TYR A 303 -2.63 17.74 27.53
CA TYR A 303 -3.44 18.00 26.34
C TYR A 303 -4.72 17.13 26.31
N PRO A 304 -5.68 17.36 27.24
CA PRO A 304 -6.90 16.56 27.31
C PRO A 304 -7.83 16.76 26.09
N GLU A 305 -7.67 17.84 25.34
CA GLU A 305 -8.38 18.10 24.07
C GLU A 305 -7.91 17.19 22.93
N ALA A 306 -6.72 16.61 23.03
CA ALA A 306 -6.20 15.69 22.05
C ALA A 306 -6.89 14.31 22.04
N LEU A 307 -7.65 13.99 23.09
CA LEU A 307 -8.38 12.72 23.18
C LEU A 307 -9.43 12.61 22.07
N VAL A 308 -9.57 11.41 21.52
CA VAL A 308 -10.57 11.07 20.51
C VAL A 308 -11.97 11.39 21.00
N THR A 309 -12.81 11.94 20.14
CA THR A 309 -14.21 12.24 20.40
C THR A 309 -15.10 11.31 19.57
N ASN A 310 -16.10 10.70 20.20
CA ASN A 310 -17.07 9.82 19.56
C ASN A 310 -18.12 10.61 18.75
N GLN A 311 -18.90 9.90 17.93
CA GLN A 311 -19.94 10.49 17.09
C GLN A 311 -21.05 11.19 17.91
N ASP A 312 -21.29 10.77 19.14
CA ASP A 312 -22.24 11.39 20.07
C ASP A 312 -21.67 12.62 20.79
N GLY A 313 -20.44 13.03 20.48
CA GLY A 313 -19.75 14.16 21.09
C GLY A 313 -19.04 13.84 22.41
N THR A 314 -19.13 12.62 22.93
CA THR A 314 -18.42 12.23 24.15
C THR A 314 -16.94 11.99 23.87
N LYS A 315 -16.06 12.47 24.77
CA LYS A 315 -14.61 12.21 24.68
C LYS A 315 -14.28 10.84 25.21
N MET A 316 -13.40 10.13 24.52
CA MET A 316 -12.78 8.93 25.04
C MET A 316 -11.80 9.27 26.18
N HIS A 317 -11.50 8.27 27.01
CA HIS A 317 -10.53 8.41 28.07
C HIS A 317 -9.18 7.85 27.64
N HIS A 318 -8.12 8.23 28.39
CA HIS A 318 -6.84 7.56 28.26
C HIS A 318 -7.00 6.07 28.51
N GLY A 319 -6.66 5.27 27.52
CA GLY A 319 -6.75 3.81 27.55
C GLY A 319 -5.40 3.14 27.29
N SER A 320 -5.45 1.95 26.73
CA SER A 320 -4.25 1.20 26.39
C SER A 320 -3.56 1.78 25.14
N ARG A 321 -4.27 2.02 24.05
CA ARG A 321 -3.72 2.50 22.78
C ARG A 321 -4.74 3.25 21.94
N GLN A 322 -4.26 4.05 20.96
CA GLN A 322 -5.04 4.82 19.96
C GLN A 322 -6.10 5.78 20.55
N HIS A 323 -5.88 6.27 21.77
CA HIS A 323 -6.82 7.15 22.45
C HIS A 323 -6.65 8.64 22.12
N VAL A 324 -5.66 9.00 21.29
CA VAL A 324 -5.37 10.37 20.87
C VAL A 324 -5.67 10.57 19.39
N CYS A 325 -6.25 11.71 19.04
CA CYS A 325 -6.54 12.10 17.67
C CYS A 325 -5.24 12.42 16.90
N THR A 326 -4.99 11.72 15.80
CA THR A 326 -3.82 11.94 14.93
C THR A 326 -3.84 13.29 14.21
N ASN A 327 -4.94 14.05 14.27
CA ASN A 327 -5.05 15.41 13.76
C ASN A 327 -4.61 16.48 14.77
N ASN A 328 -4.40 16.10 16.04
CA ASN A 328 -3.99 17.05 17.06
C ASN A 328 -2.53 17.53 16.83
N GLU A 329 -2.31 18.83 16.74
CA GLU A 329 -0.99 19.43 16.44
C GLU A 329 0.06 19.14 17.51
N ASP A 330 -0.33 19.17 18.79
CA ASP A 330 0.59 18.88 19.90
C ASP A 330 1.01 17.40 19.85
N PHE A 331 0.07 16.48 19.59
CA PHE A 331 0.39 15.07 19.42
C PHE A 331 1.37 14.85 18.26
N ARG A 332 1.11 15.44 17.10
CA ARG A 332 2.01 15.35 15.93
C ARG A 332 3.41 15.86 16.27
N ARG A 333 3.50 17.02 16.93
CA ARG A 333 4.79 17.59 17.32
C ARG A 333 5.62 16.67 18.22
N TYR A 334 4.99 16.04 19.23
CA TYR A 334 5.68 15.10 20.10
C TYR A 334 6.02 13.79 19.37
N ALA A 335 5.10 13.25 18.60
CA ALA A 335 5.30 12.05 17.79
C ALA A 335 6.49 12.20 16.83
N TYR A 336 6.56 13.29 16.09
CA TYR A 336 7.63 13.54 15.12
C TYR A 336 9.00 13.69 15.80
N ARG A 337 9.07 14.38 16.93
CA ARG A 337 10.33 14.50 17.69
C ARG A 337 10.82 13.16 18.21
N LEU A 338 9.93 12.38 18.80
CA LEU A 338 10.30 11.06 19.30
C LEU A 338 10.72 10.14 18.14
N THR A 339 9.97 10.14 17.05
CA THR A 339 10.29 9.37 15.83
C THR A 339 11.70 9.69 15.33
N ARG A 340 12.04 10.96 15.25
CA ARG A 340 13.39 11.38 14.86
C ARG A 340 14.45 10.84 15.80
N LYS A 341 14.23 10.91 17.13
CA LYS A 341 15.16 10.37 18.14
C LYS A 341 15.34 8.84 18.04
N ILE A 342 14.25 8.11 17.78
CA ILE A 342 14.33 6.68 17.55
C ILE A 342 15.13 6.37 16.27
N ALA A 343 14.93 7.14 15.21
CA ALA A 343 15.69 7.00 13.97
C ALA A 343 17.19 7.30 14.16
N GLU A 344 17.57 8.28 15.01
CA GLU A 344 18.97 8.54 15.42
C GLU A 344 19.59 7.34 16.14
N ILE A 345 18.83 6.58 16.95
CA ILE A 345 19.27 5.36 17.62
C ILE A 345 19.38 4.22 16.59
N ALA A 346 18.36 4.05 15.75
CA ALA A 346 18.35 3.00 14.71
C ALA A 346 19.57 3.06 13.79
N GLU A 347 19.98 4.27 13.37
CA GLU A 347 21.15 4.47 12.50
C GLU A 347 22.49 4.04 13.15
N LYS A 348 22.56 3.96 14.48
CA LYS A 348 23.76 3.57 15.22
C LYS A 348 23.91 2.06 15.43
N HIS A 349 22.83 1.30 15.24
CA HIS A 349 22.78 -0.14 15.51
C HIS A 349 22.63 -0.93 14.21
N GLU A 350 23.68 -1.62 13.79
CA GLU A 350 23.74 -2.36 12.52
C GLU A 350 22.69 -3.48 12.41
N ASN A 351 22.21 -4.01 13.53
CA ASN A 351 21.16 -5.02 13.57
C ASN A 351 19.73 -4.44 13.48
N VAL A 352 19.56 -3.11 13.48
CA VAL A 352 18.27 -2.52 13.10
C VAL A 352 18.20 -2.49 11.58
N VAL A 353 17.36 -3.34 11.01
CA VAL A 353 17.28 -3.53 9.55
C VAL A 353 16.08 -2.83 8.91
N MET A 354 15.12 -2.41 9.71
CA MET A 354 13.95 -1.64 9.27
C MET A 354 13.27 -0.91 10.43
N LEU A 355 12.44 0.06 10.08
CA LEU A 355 11.58 0.78 11.02
C LEU A 355 10.11 0.52 10.66
N GLN A 356 9.26 0.36 11.67
CA GLN A 356 7.82 0.27 11.50
C GLN A 356 7.15 1.52 12.05
N LEU A 357 6.25 2.13 11.27
CA LEU A 357 5.38 3.20 11.76
C LEU A 357 4.28 2.62 12.63
N ASP A 358 4.02 3.24 13.79
CA ASP A 358 2.83 2.98 14.60
C ASP A 358 2.57 1.48 14.83
N ASN A 359 1.35 1.12 15.19
CA ASN A 359 0.83 -0.24 15.21
C ASN A 359 -0.63 -0.24 14.77
N GLU A 360 -0.92 -0.95 13.67
CA GLU A 360 -2.27 -1.21 13.19
C GLU A 360 -3.15 0.06 13.12
N PHE A 361 -2.81 1.03 12.31
CA PHE A 361 -3.63 2.23 12.11
C PHE A 361 -5.10 1.89 11.91
N LYS A 362 -5.99 2.59 12.64
CA LYS A 362 -7.45 2.40 12.64
C LYS A 362 -7.94 1.04 13.16
N CYS A 363 -7.14 0.28 13.88
CA CYS A 363 -7.57 -0.99 14.48
C CYS A 363 -8.70 -0.77 15.52
N HIS A 364 -8.55 0.23 16.39
CA HIS A 364 -9.49 0.50 17.47
C HIS A 364 -10.30 1.78 17.30
N VAL A 365 -9.76 2.76 16.57
CA VAL A 365 -10.41 4.06 16.34
C VAL A 365 -10.46 4.34 14.84
N ASP A 366 -11.63 4.19 14.24
CA ASP A 366 -11.83 4.47 12.82
C ASP A 366 -12.05 5.97 12.55
N LEU A 367 -12.83 6.66 13.40
CA LEU A 367 -13.27 8.04 13.19
C LEU A 367 -13.10 8.88 14.48
N CYS A 368 -12.80 10.17 14.30
CA CYS A 368 -12.72 11.13 15.40
C CYS A 368 -13.52 12.40 15.07
N TYR A 369 -14.30 12.86 16.03
CA TYR A 369 -15.21 14.00 15.88
C TYR A 369 -14.82 15.19 16.78
N CYS A 370 -13.54 15.35 17.09
CA CYS A 370 -13.05 16.42 17.95
C CYS A 370 -13.01 17.79 17.23
N THR A 371 -12.81 18.86 17.99
CA THR A 371 -12.73 20.23 17.44
C THR A 371 -11.61 20.43 16.44
N THR A 372 -10.46 19.78 16.63
CA THR A 372 -9.35 19.84 15.66
C THR A 372 -9.77 19.21 14.33
N CYS A 373 -10.46 18.06 14.38
CA CYS A 373 -11.03 17.46 13.18
C CYS A 373 -12.05 18.39 12.49
N GLN A 374 -12.92 19.08 13.26
CA GLN A 374 -13.88 20.03 12.69
C GLN A 374 -13.19 21.19 11.95
N THR A 375 -12.14 21.75 12.53
CA THR A 375 -11.39 22.85 11.88
C THR A 375 -10.69 22.38 10.61
N ARG A 376 -10.00 21.23 10.65
CA ARG A 376 -9.33 20.64 9.48
C ARG A 376 -10.34 20.19 8.41
N TRP A 377 -11.52 19.76 8.83
CA TRP A 377 -12.61 19.37 7.92
C TRP A 377 -13.06 20.52 7.02
N HIS A 378 -13.25 21.73 7.58
CA HIS A 378 -13.63 22.88 6.77
C HIS A 378 -12.55 23.25 5.73
N THR A 379 -11.28 23.18 6.10
CA THR A 379 -10.18 23.39 5.16
C THR A 379 -10.20 22.33 4.06
N TYR A 380 -10.33 21.06 4.45
CA TYR A 380 -10.41 19.93 3.51
C TYR A 380 -11.56 20.06 2.51
N LEU A 381 -12.72 20.53 2.95
CA LEU A 381 -13.87 20.78 2.07
C LEU A 381 -13.61 21.93 1.09
N LYS A 382 -13.00 23.03 1.56
CA LYS A 382 -12.62 24.15 0.70
C LYS A 382 -11.65 23.71 -0.39
N ASP A 383 -10.66 22.92 -0.03
CA ASP A 383 -9.65 22.38 -0.96
C ASP A 383 -10.27 21.37 -1.95
N SER A 384 -11.20 20.53 -1.48
CA SER A 384 -11.81 19.48 -2.32
C SER A 384 -12.85 20.00 -3.30
N TYR A 385 -13.65 20.97 -2.87
CA TYR A 385 -14.85 21.41 -3.62
C TYR A 385 -14.75 22.84 -4.18
N GLN A 386 -13.79 23.65 -3.75
CA GLN A 386 -13.51 25.03 -4.18
C GLN A 386 -14.64 26.04 -3.88
N SER A 387 -15.91 25.64 -3.94
CA SER A 387 -17.06 26.44 -3.57
C SER A 387 -18.14 25.60 -2.88
N VAL A 388 -18.88 26.23 -1.96
CA VAL A 388 -20.00 25.56 -1.28
C VAL A 388 -21.12 25.20 -2.25
N THR A 389 -21.30 25.97 -3.33
CA THR A 389 -22.26 25.67 -4.39
C THR A 389 -21.91 24.35 -5.08
N ASN A 390 -20.63 24.17 -5.45
CA ASN A 390 -20.17 22.91 -6.05
C ASN A 390 -20.33 21.73 -5.09
N LEU A 391 -20.01 21.92 -3.80
CA LEU A 391 -20.24 20.90 -2.78
C LEU A 391 -21.72 20.49 -2.73
N ASN A 392 -22.63 21.46 -2.67
CA ASN A 392 -24.07 21.22 -2.62
C ASN A 392 -24.59 20.46 -3.86
N GLU A 393 -24.06 20.80 -5.05
CA GLU A 393 -24.42 20.11 -6.29
C GLU A 393 -23.89 18.68 -6.31
N CYS A 394 -22.63 18.47 -5.92
CA CYS A 394 -22.00 17.14 -5.87
C CYS A 394 -22.68 16.20 -4.86
N TRP A 395 -23.15 16.75 -3.72
CA TRP A 395 -23.78 15.97 -2.66
C TRP A 395 -25.30 15.86 -2.79
N GLY A 396 -25.91 16.65 -3.67
CA GLY A 396 -27.34 16.67 -3.85
C GLY A 396 -28.12 17.17 -2.62
N THR A 397 -27.58 18.14 -1.91
CA THR A 397 -28.07 18.61 -0.60
C THR A 397 -29.47 19.28 -0.63
N LYS A 398 -30.04 19.48 -1.83
CA LYS A 398 -31.47 19.88 -1.96
C LYS A 398 -32.44 18.79 -1.49
N VAL A 399 -32.01 17.53 -1.47
CA VAL A 399 -32.80 16.43 -0.90
C VAL A 399 -32.93 16.71 0.60
N TRP A 400 -34.20 16.74 1.08
CA TRP A 400 -34.54 17.00 2.47
C TRP A 400 -34.08 18.34 3.04
N SER A 401 -33.79 19.33 2.16
CA SER A 401 -33.41 20.69 2.54
C SER A 401 -32.12 20.79 3.35
N GLU A 402 -31.14 19.98 3.02
CA GLU A 402 -29.81 19.96 3.68
C GLU A 402 -28.85 21.00 3.10
N TRP A 403 -29.28 21.95 2.29
CA TRP A 403 -28.46 22.96 1.63
C TRP A 403 -27.58 23.75 2.59
N TYR A 404 -26.32 23.92 2.27
CA TYR A 404 -25.33 24.70 3.03
C TYR A 404 -25.10 26.07 2.36
N ASP A 405 -25.00 27.14 3.13
CA ASP A 405 -24.71 28.49 2.63
C ASP A 405 -23.19 28.80 2.69
N ALA A 406 -22.45 28.16 3.61
CA ALA A 406 -21.03 28.29 3.76
C ALA A 406 -20.40 26.91 4.12
N PHE A 407 -19.07 26.77 3.92
CA PHE A 407 -18.36 25.53 4.34
C PHE A 407 -18.40 25.36 5.87
N GLU A 408 -18.47 26.44 6.62
CA GLU A 408 -18.55 26.47 8.07
C GLU A 408 -19.87 25.87 8.60
N ASP A 409 -20.90 25.81 7.78
CA ASP A 409 -22.17 25.15 8.11
C ASP A 409 -22.11 23.63 8.03
N VAL A 410 -21.08 23.09 7.34
CA VAL A 410 -20.90 21.65 7.17
C VAL A 410 -20.18 21.08 8.39
N VAL A 411 -20.96 20.72 9.39
CA VAL A 411 -20.43 20.09 10.60
C VAL A 411 -20.03 18.63 10.35
N LEU A 412 -19.18 18.10 11.22
CA LEU A 412 -18.89 16.66 11.22
C LEU A 412 -20.18 15.85 11.37
N PRO A 413 -20.29 14.64 10.81
CA PRO A 413 -21.51 13.84 10.85
C PRO A 413 -21.74 13.23 12.25
N LEU A 414 -22.06 14.11 13.22
CA LEU A 414 -22.44 13.75 14.58
C LEU A 414 -23.77 12.97 14.58
N THR A 415 -24.11 12.37 15.72
CA THR A 415 -25.37 11.60 15.87
C THR A 415 -26.58 12.45 15.56
N THR A 416 -27.42 11.97 14.65
CA THR A 416 -28.71 12.58 14.25
C THR A 416 -29.87 11.59 14.41
N PRO A 417 -31.13 12.05 14.41
CA PRO A 417 -32.30 11.18 14.53
C PRO A 417 -32.47 10.18 13.39
N PHE A 418 -31.87 10.45 12.23
CA PHE A 418 -31.92 9.59 11.05
C PHE A 418 -30.51 9.55 10.38
N LEU A 419 -30.41 8.91 9.24
CA LEU A 419 -29.15 8.75 8.51
C LEU A 419 -28.69 10.10 7.94
N HIS A 420 -27.37 10.29 7.90
CA HIS A 420 -26.74 11.39 7.18
C HIS A 420 -26.81 11.20 5.67
N ASN A 421 -26.64 12.28 4.92
CA ASN A 421 -26.36 12.27 3.50
C ASN A 421 -25.14 11.34 3.22
N SER A 422 -25.29 10.42 2.27
CA SER A 422 -24.27 9.44 1.95
C SER A 422 -22.97 10.07 1.44
N SER A 423 -23.06 11.19 0.70
CA SER A 423 -21.90 11.91 0.20
C SER A 423 -21.13 12.61 1.32
N LEU A 424 -21.83 13.17 2.31
CA LEU A 424 -21.21 13.70 3.54
C LEU A 424 -20.43 12.61 4.27
N MET A 425 -21.05 11.44 4.49
CA MET A 425 -20.39 10.32 5.16
C MET A 425 -19.18 9.82 4.39
N ASN A 426 -19.27 9.71 3.07
CA ASN A 426 -18.16 9.30 2.22
C ASN A 426 -17.02 10.33 2.25
N ALA A 427 -17.31 11.62 2.13
CA ALA A 427 -16.32 12.69 2.20
C ALA A 427 -15.63 12.73 3.57
N PHE A 428 -16.37 12.52 4.67
CA PHE A 428 -15.80 12.48 6.01
C PHE A 428 -14.88 11.27 6.21
N ARG A 429 -15.26 10.08 5.74
CA ARG A 429 -14.39 8.90 5.80
C ARG A 429 -13.14 9.09 4.95
N ARG A 430 -13.23 9.73 3.79
CA ARG A 430 -12.10 10.12 2.97
C ARG A 430 -11.18 11.09 3.72
N PHE A 431 -11.74 12.17 4.29
CA PHE A 431 -10.99 13.11 5.13
C PHE A 431 -10.18 12.40 6.23
N THR A 432 -10.80 11.49 6.98
CA THR A 432 -10.11 10.80 8.08
C THR A 432 -8.99 9.86 7.59
N THR A 433 -9.11 9.32 6.38
CA THR A 433 -8.09 8.49 5.75
C THR A 433 -6.95 9.35 5.21
N ASP A 434 -7.26 10.43 4.50
CA ASP A 434 -6.27 11.32 3.90
C ASP A 434 -5.42 12.00 4.98
N THR A 435 -6.04 12.46 6.08
CA THR A 435 -5.31 13.08 7.20
C THR A 435 -4.47 12.09 8.01
N LEU A 436 -4.85 10.82 8.03
CA LEU A 436 -4.04 9.75 8.62
C LEU A 436 -2.82 9.42 7.74
N ASN A 437 -3.03 9.31 6.42
CA ASN A 437 -1.93 9.11 5.47
C ASN A 437 -0.93 10.29 5.56
N GLU A 438 -1.45 11.51 5.73
CA GLU A 438 -0.63 12.68 6.00
C GLU A 438 0.24 12.49 7.25
N PHE A 439 -0.34 12.06 8.36
CA PHE A 439 0.41 11.78 9.58
C PHE A 439 1.48 10.68 9.38
N ALA A 440 1.15 9.59 8.70
CA ALA A 440 2.09 8.52 8.39
C ALA A 440 3.27 8.99 7.52
N HIS A 441 2.98 9.81 6.49
CA HIS A 441 4.01 10.39 5.64
C HIS A 441 4.95 11.33 6.42
N ASP A 442 4.43 12.12 7.36
CA ASP A 442 5.27 12.99 8.21
C ASP A 442 6.15 12.18 9.18
N LEU A 443 5.66 11.03 9.67
CA LEU A 443 6.50 10.08 10.40
C LEU A 443 7.64 9.53 9.51
N CYS A 444 7.34 9.15 8.26
CA CYS A 444 8.37 8.76 7.30
C CYS A 444 9.41 9.86 7.09
N HIS A 445 8.95 11.10 6.90
CA HIS A 445 9.87 12.24 6.74
C HIS A 445 10.74 12.45 7.97
N SER A 446 10.19 12.28 9.18
CA SER A 446 10.96 12.35 10.43
C SER A 446 12.06 11.29 10.48
N ILE A 447 11.77 10.07 10.05
CA ILE A 447 12.77 8.99 9.94
C ILE A 447 13.83 9.33 8.89
N ARG A 448 13.41 9.80 7.71
CA ARG A 448 14.32 10.13 6.59
C ARG A 448 15.27 11.29 6.87
N MET A 449 15.02 12.07 7.92
CA MET A 449 15.97 13.08 8.40
C MET A 449 17.25 12.43 8.93
N GLU A 450 17.16 11.24 9.51
CA GLU A 450 18.27 10.61 10.24
C GLU A 450 18.80 9.34 9.56
N THR A 451 17.95 8.53 8.90
CA THR A 451 18.34 7.23 8.35
C THR A 451 17.70 6.91 7.00
N ALA A 452 18.38 6.04 6.23
CA ALA A 452 17.89 5.45 4.99
C ALA A 452 17.28 4.04 5.19
N LEU A 453 17.20 3.53 6.42
CA LEU A 453 16.64 2.21 6.72
C LEU A 453 15.24 2.03 6.13
N PRO A 454 14.89 0.85 5.62
CA PRO A 454 13.55 0.57 5.12
C PRO A 454 12.46 0.87 6.14
N ILE A 455 11.33 1.40 5.64
CA ILE A 455 10.15 1.73 6.47
C ILE A 455 8.99 0.85 6.05
N THR A 456 8.28 0.32 7.04
CA THR A 456 7.06 -0.47 6.87
C THR A 456 5.94 -0.03 7.83
N HIS A 457 4.79 -0.66 7.72
CA HIS A 457 3.67 -0.58 8.66
C HIS A 457 2.90 -1.90 8.64
N ASN A 458 2.39 -2.34 9.79
CA ASN A 458 1.56 -3.54 9.93
C ASN A 458 0.08 -3.20 9.72
N SER A 459 -0.41 -3.35 8.51
CA SER A 459 -1.81 -3.13 8.16
C SER A 459 -2.61 -4.44 8.18
N ALA A 460 -3.93 -4.36 8.09
CA ALA A 460 -4.77 -5.54 7.94
C ALA A 460 -5.93 -5.27 6.99
N PHE A 461 -6.52 -6.36 6.46
CA PHE A 461 -7.61 -6.27 5.50
C PHE A 461 -8.86 -5.57 6.08
N GLY A 462 -9.09 -5.72 7.38
CA GLY A 462 -10.27 -5.16 8.07
C GLY A 462 -10.24 -3.64 8.27
N PHE A 463 -9.07 -3.00 8.26
CA PHE A 463 -8.95 -1.59 8.59
C PHE A 463 -9.42 -0.67 7.46
N ASN A 464 -10.09 0.43 7.79
CA ASN A 464 -10.60 1.41 6.83
C ASN A 464 -9.50 2.39 6.38
N LEU A 465 -8.51 1.86 5.68
CA LEU A 465 -7.35 2.57 5.15
C LEU A 465 -7.40 2.66 3.63
N GLN A 466 -6.68 3.62 3.08
CA GLN A 466 -6.35 3.70 1.67
C GLN A 466 -4.88 3.25 1.54
N ASN A 467 -4.67 1.94 1.38
CA ASN A 467 -3.35 1.35 1.52
C ASN A 467 -2.39 1.72 0.39
N ASP A 468 -2.86 1.92 -0.83
CA ASP A 468 -2.03 2.38 -1.94
C ASP A 468 -1.41 3.76 -1.67
N GLU A 469 -2.14 4.66 -1.02
CA GLU A 469 -1.64 5.97 -0.60
C GLU A 469 -0.79 5.87 0.68
N LEU A 470 -1.25 5.10 1.69
CA LEU A 470 -0.51 4.90 2.94
C LEU A 470 0.90 4.38 2.68
N PHE A 471 1.03 3.38 1.82
CA PHE A 471 2.31 2.76 1.50
C PHE A 471 3.12 3.51 0.43
N ALA A 472 2.66 4.65 -0.08
CA ALA A 472 3.37 5.40 -1.12
C ALA A 472 4.82 5.73 -0.73
N ASP A 473 5.03 6.23 0.48
CA ASP A 473 6.34 6.60 1.02
C ASP A 473 7.04 5.51 1.83
N LEU A 474 6.38 4.38 2.09
CA LEU A 474 6.97 3.21 2.72
C LEU A 474 7.69 2.35 1.68
N ASP A 475 8.69 1.60 2.10
CA ASP A 475 9.55 0.81 1.20
C ASP A 475 9.01 -0.59 0.94
N ILE A 476 8.35 -1.20 1.92
CA ILE A 476 7.79 -2.55 1.83
C ILE A 476 6.44 -2.63 2.55
N ALA A 477 5.52 -3.44 2.00
CA ALA A 477 4.23 -3.69 2.61
C ALA A 477 4.35 -4.69 3.77
N GLY A 478 3.86 -4.29 4.95
CA GLY A 478 3.71 -5.16 6.11
C GLY A 478 2.23 -5.38 6.45
N PHE A 479 1.92 -6.54 6.98
CA PHE A 479 0.55 -6.88 7.37
C PHE A 479 0.51 -7.87 8.53
N ASP A 480 -0.67 -7.93 9.16
CA ASP A 480 -1.00 -8.90 10.21
C ASP A 480 -2.15 -9.79 9.75
N THR A 481 -2.11 -11.05 10.13
CA THR A 481 -3.20 -11.97 9.86
C THR A 481 -3.32 -13.06 10.91
N TYR A 482 -4.56 -13.28 11.35
CA TYR A 482 -4.96 -14.33 12.28
C TYR A 482 -6.05 -15.20 11.66
N ALA A 483 -5.89 -15.53 10.37
CA ALA A 483 -6.87 -16.30 9.61
C ALA A 483 -7.16 -17.65 10.26
N PRO A 484 -8.44 -18.06 10.34
CA PRO A 484 -8.81 -19.35 10.90
C PRO A 484 -8.48 -20.50 9.93
N ALA A 485 -8.17 -21.67 10.47
CA ALA A 485 -7.75 -22.83 9.68
C ALA A 485 -8.85 -23.40 8.76
N ASP A 486 -10.10 -23.18 9.09
CA ASP A 486 -11.26 -23.61 8.27
C ASP A 486 -11.56 -22.65 7.09
N ASN A 487 -10.84 -21.52 7.03
CA ASN A 487 -10.95 -20.54 5.96
C ASN A 487 -9.57 -20.14 5.41
N TYR A 488 -8.80 -21.13 4.93
CA TYR A 488 -7.48 -20.88 4.35
C TYR A 488 -7.47 -19.83 3.22
N PRO A 489 -8.55 -19.63 2.41
CA PRO A 489 -8.57 -18.52 1.44
C PRO A 489 -8.39 -17.14 2.08
N ALA A 490 -8.79 -16.95 3.34
CA ALA A 490 -8.56 -15.69 4.05
C ALA A 490 -7.06 -15.43 4.30
N TYR A 491 -6.25 -16.46 4.51
CA TYR A 491 -4.80 -16.34 4.61
C TYR A 491 -4.16 -16.06 3.26
N THR A 492 -4.46 -16.89 2.25
CA THR A 492 -3.86 -16.75 0.92
C THR A 492 -4.27 -15.45 0.22
N MET A 493 -5.47 -14.93 0.50
CA MET A 493 -5.93 -13.62 0.05
C MET A 493 -5.02 -12.49 0.56
N ASN A 494 -4.58 -12.55 1.82
CA ASN A 494 -3.61 -11.59 2.34
C ASN A 494 -2.29 -11.67 1.57
N LEU A 495 -1.76 -12.87 1.32
CA LEU A 495 -0.52 -13.03 0.54
C LEU A 495 -0.65 -12.42 -0.85
N ASP A 496 -1.71 -12.77 -1.59
CA ASP A 496 -1.91 -12.34 -2.97
C ASP A 496 -2.17 -10.83 -3.08
N ARG A 497 -2.74 -10.21 -2.03
CA ARG A 497 -2.95 -8.76 -1.97
C ARG A 497 -1.70 -7.99 -1.57
N TRP A 498 -1.10 -8.33 -0.41
CA TRP A 498 -0.01 -7.53 0.14
C TRP A 498 1.24 -7.57 -0.73
N ARG A 499 1.49 -8.67 -1.44
CA ARG A 499 2.53 -8.78 -2.46
C ARG A 499 2.43 -7.67 -3.52
N ASN A 500 1.23 -7.25 -3.88
CA ASN A 500 0.98 -6.29 -4.96
C ASN A 500 0.78 -4.84 -4.48
N VAL A 501 0.86 -4.54 -3.19
CA VAL A 501 0.81 -3.17 -2.67
C VAL A 501 2.08 -2.39 -3.07
N LYS A 502 3.23 -3.07 -3.11
CA LYS A 502 4.48 -2.53 -3.67
C LYS A 502 4.88 -3.35 -4.91
N PRO A 503 4.31 -3.05 -6.09
CA PRO A 503 4.34 -3.96 -7.25
C PRO A 503 5.73 -4.22 -7.84
N ARG A 504 6.72 -3.36 -7.58
CA ARG A 504 8.07 -3.53 -8.15
C ARG A 504 8.78 -4.77 -7.65
N ASN A 505 8.83 -4.96 -6.34
CA ASN A 505 9.57 -6.08 -5.73
C ASN A 505 8.67 -7.28 -5.45
N LYS A 506 7.35 -7.04 -5.38
CA LYS A 506 6.35 -8.05 -4.98
C LYS A 506 6.72 -8.77 -3.68
N GLU A 507 7.42 -8.05 -2.78
CA GLU A 507 7.83 -8.49 -1.46
C GLU A 507 6.88 -7.96 -0.40
N MET A 508 6.72 -8.71 0.69
CA MET A 508 5.85 -8.35 1.80
C MET A 508 6.37 -8.93 3.12
N LEU A 509 5.91 -8.35 4.22
CA LEU A 509 6.24 -8.78 5.58
C LEU A 509 4.98 -9.23 6.30
N LEU A 510 4.98 -10.43 6.88
CA LEU A 510 4.03 -10.80 7.91
C LEU A 510 4.65 -10.44 9.26
N LEU A 511 4.07 -9.45 9.92
CA LEU A 511 4.59 -8.85 11.16
C LEU A 511 3.89 -9.38 12.40
N GLU A 512 2.67 -9.96 12.23
CA GLU A 512 1.96 -10.65 13.31
C GLU A 512 1.14 -11.84 12.80
N THR A 513 1.31 -12.97 13.49
CA THR A 513 0.40 -14.11 13.49
C THR A 513 0.54 -14.86 14.81
N CYS A 514 -0.36 -15.81 15.12
CA CYS A 514 -0.28 -16.58 16.37
C CYS A 514 0.43 -17.93 16.18
N THR A 515 1.03 -18.44 17.23
CA THR A 515 1.64 -19.80 17.25
C THR A 515 0.60 -20.91 17.21
N ALA A 516 -0.55 -20.70 17.85
CA ALA A 516 -1.67 -21.63 17.87
C ALA A 516 -3.04 -20.94 17.85
N ASN A 517 -3.29 -19.94 18.69
CA ASN A 517 -4.56 -19.23 18.73
C ASN A 517 -4.38 -17.75 19.06
N ALA A 518 -5.08 -16.89 18.36
CA ALA A 518 -5.31 -15.52 18.80
C ALA A 518 -6.33 -15.49 19.94
N GLY A 519 -6.24 -14.51 20.86
CA GLY A 519 -7.21 -14.43 21.93
C GLY A 519 -7.12 -13.18 22.78
N HIS A 520 -8.29 -12.74 23.22
CA HIS A 520 -8.50 -11.71 24.24
C HIS A 520 -9.31 -12.30 25.37
N ILE A 521 -9.30 -11.67 26.54
CA ILE A 521 -10.10 -12.13 27.69
C ILE A 521 -11.60 -12.23 27.42
N GLU A 522 -12.10 -11.55 26.40
CA GLU A 522 -13.49 -11.59 25.93
C GLU A 522 -13.73 -12.61 24.79
N ASN A 523 -12.65 -13.13 24.19
CA ASN A 523 -12.74 -14.02 23.03
C ASN A 523 -11.62 -15.06 23.04
N TYR A 524 -11.92 -16.25 23.50
CA TYR A 524 -11.01 -17.40 23.52
C TYR A 524 -11.17 -18.19 22.23
N ALA A 525 -10.21 -18.05 21.31
CA ALA A 525 -10.20 -18.84 20.06
C ALA A 525 -9.66 -20.26 20.32
N ALA A 526 -10.18 -21.23 19.58
CA ALA A 526 -9.64 -22.59 19.57
C ALA A 526 -8.25 -22.63 18.93
N PRO A 527 -7.34 -23.47 19.40
CA PRO A 527 -6.05 -23.67 18.76
C PRO A 527 -6.20 -24.20 17.33
N ARG A 528 -5.33 -23.73 16.45
CA ARG A 528 -5.20 -24.21 15.08
C ARG A 528 -4.76 -25.68 15.05
N PRO A 529 -5.13 -26.44 14.00
CA PRO A 529 -4.66 -27.80 13.81
C PRO A 529 -3.15 -27.88 13.69
N HIS A 530 -2.59 -29.00 14.10
CA HIS A 530 -1.16 -29.27 13.99
C HIS A 530 -0.72 -29.33 12.52
N GLY A 531 0.39 -28.65 12.20
CA GLY A 531 0.93 -28.52 10.85
C GLY A 531 0.42 -27.29 10.09
N PHE A 532 -0.72 -26.69 10.51
CA PHE A 532 -1.32 -25.56 9.80
C PHE A 532 -0.40 -24.33 9.76
N VAL A 533 0.16 -23.93 10.93
CA VAL A 533 1.02 -22.73 11.01
C VAL A 533 2.34 -22.95 10.24
N THR A 534 2.88 -24.16 10.25
CA THR A 534 4.04 -24.52 9.42
C THR A 534 3.72 -24.39 7.94
N SER A 535 2.52 -24.82 7.50
CA SER A 535 2.08 -24.68 6.11
C SER A 535 1.79 -23.23 5.71
N GLU A 536 1.27 -22.41 6.64
CA GLU A 536 1.17 -20.96 6.43
C GLU A 536 2.55 -20.34 6.18
N ALA A 537 3.56 -20.69 6.97
CA ALA A 537 4.93 -20.20 6.77
C ALA A 537 5.51 -20.66 5.44
N PHE A 538 5.37 -21.96 5.11
CA PHE A 538 5.86 -22.53 3.86
C PHE A 538 5.27 -21.83 2.63
N ILE A 539 3.95 -21.75 2.55
CA ILE A 539 3.29 -21.15 1.39
C ILE A 539 3.45 -19.62 1.38
N GLY A 540 3.59 -19.00 2.54
CA GLY A 540 3.91 -17.59 2.67
C GLY A 540 5.27 -17.25 2.04
N TYR A 541 6.32 -17.97 2.40
CA TYR A 541 7.65 -17.79 1.81
C TYR A 541 7.67 -18.11 0.30
N ALA A 542 6.95 -19.15 -0.11
CA ALA A 542 6.77 -19.46 -1.53
C ALA A 542 6.15 -18.29 -2.30
N GLY A 543 5.18 -17.60 -1.67
CA GLY A 543 4.49 -16.42 -2.17
C GLY A 543 5.27 -15.10 -2.02
N ASN A 544 6.59 -15.15 -1.76
CA ASN A 544 7.51 -14.02 -1.65
C ASN A 544 7.42 -13.23 -0.33
N LEU A 545 6.95 -13.86 0.74
CA LEU A 545 7.03 -13.31 2.08
C LEU A 545 8.49 -13.20 2.53
N LYS A 546 8.88 -12.08 3.11
CA LYS A 546 10.24 -11.83 3.62
C LYS A 546 10.36 -11.99 5.13
N SER A 547 9.26 -11.90 5.87
CA SER A 547 9.25 -12.19 7.31
C SER A 547 8.04 -13.01 7.69
N PHE A 548 8.23 -13.95 8.61
CA PHE A 548 7.16 -14.65 9.32
C PHE A 548 7.37 -14.40 10.82
N CYS A 549 6.55 -13.54 11.41
CA CYS A 549 6.72 -13.02 12.77
C CYS A 549 5.52 -13.36 13.65
N PHE A 550 5.76 -13.94 14.80
CA PHE A 550 4.71 -14.25 15.76
C PHE A 550 4.41 -13.07 16.68
N TRP A 551 3.19 -12.79 16.93
CA TRP A 551 2.74 -12.07 18.09
C TRP A 551 2.33 -13.09 19.14
N HIS A 552 3.10 -13.34 20.24
CA HIS A 552 4.39 -12.79 20.59
C HIS A 552 5.31 -13.88 21.14
N PHE A 553 6.57 -13.54 21.53
CA PHE A 553 7.53 -14.55 21.99
C PHE A 553 7.19 -15.11 23.37
N ARG A 554 7.00 -14.25 24.37
CA ARG A 554 6.63 -14.65 25.74
C ARG A 554 5.25 -14.12 26.09
N GLY A 555 4.36 -15.01 26.57
CA GLY A 555 2.97 -14.71 26.92
C GLY A 555 2.86 -13.62 28.00
N HIS A 556 1.95 -12.68 27.82
CA HIS A 556 1.75 -11.58 28.74
C HIS A 556 1.08 -12.06 30.05
N ARG A 557 1.63 -11.63 31.19
CA ARG A 557 1.04 -11.91 32.52
C ARG A 557 -0.15 -11.01 32.83
N TYR A 558 -0.24 -9.86 32.16
CA TYR A 558 -1.20 -8.80 32.43
C TYR A 558 -1.85 -8.33 31.13
N GLY A 559 -2.91 -7.53 31.24
CA GLY A 559 -3.61 -6.97 30.10
C GLY A 559 -4.73 -7.89 29.59
N VAL A 560 -5.29 -7.53 28.44
CA VAL A 560 -6.46 -8.21 27.86
C VAL A 560 -6.10 -9.40 26.97
N GLU A 561 -4.85 -9.51 26.53
CA GLU A 561 -4.36 -10.50 25.58
C GLU A 561 -3.67 -11.70 26.24
N GLN A 562 -3.90 -11.93 27.54
CA GLN A 562 -3.38 -13.09 28.29
C GLN A 562 -3.74 -14.46 27.67
N PRO A 563 -4.91 -14.66 27.02
CA PRO A 563 -5.25 -15.93 26.38
C PRO A 563 -4.54 -16.21 25.06
N HIS A 564 -3.86 -15.19 24.50
CA HIS A 564 -3.14 -15.35 23.22
C HIS A 564 -1.99 -16.35 23.38
N SER A 565 -1.83 -17.26 22.41
CA SER A 565 -0.71 -18.19 22.43
C SER A 565 0.59 -17.46 22.04
N ALA A 566 1.66 -17.84 22.72
CA ALA A 566 3.00 -17.30 22.51
C ALA A 566 3.99 -18.42 22.20
N VAL A 567 5.25 -18.10 21.94
CA VAL A 567 6.30 -19.12 21.82
C VAL A 567 6.56 -19.74 23.20
N LEU A 568 6.71 -18.91 24.23
CA LEU A 568 6.82 -19.34 25.62
C LEU A 568 5.65 -18.79 26.45
N THR A 569 5.19 -19.58 27.40
CA THR A 569 4.25 -19.10 28.42
C THR A 569 4.82 -17.91 29.21
N ALA A 570 3.98 -17.19 29.94
CA ALA A 570 4.42 -16.10 30.82
C ALA A 570 5.43 -16.54 31.90
N TRP A 571 5.51 -17.82 32.24
CA TRP A 571 6.46 -18.37 33.18
C TRP A 571 7.66 -19.10 32.57
N GLY A 572 7.79 -19.05 31.20
CA GLY A 572 9.00 -19.44 30.49
C GLY A 572 9.05 -20.88 29.98
N GLU A 573 7.96 -21.61 30.08
CA GLU A 573 7.84 -22.96 29.50
C GLU A 573 7.30 -22.87 28.05
N PRO A 574 7.53 -23.89 27.21
CA PRO A 574 6.91 -23.98 25.89
C PRO A 574 5.38 -23.80 25.93
N ASP A 575 4.84 -22.92 25.09
CA ASP A 575 3.38 -22.72 24.99
C ASP A 575 2.79 -23.58 23.86
N ARG A 576 1.48 -23.48 23.70
CA ARG A 576 0.75 -24.12 22.58
C ARG A 576 1.32 -23.66 21.25
N GLY A 577 1.54 -24.58 20.33
CA GLY A 577 2.18 -24.27 19.05
C GLY A 577 3.72 -24.25 19.07
N TYR A 578 4.37 -24.49 20.20
CA TYR A 578 5.84 -24.51 20.28
C TYR A 578 6.47 -25.48 19.27
N GLU A 579 5.86 -26.64 19.03
CA GLU A 579 6.33 -27.60 18.01
C GLU A 579 6.26 -27.03 16.59
N GLU A 580 5.26 -26.21 16.29
CA GLU A 580 5.18 -25.49 15.00
C GLU A 580 6.32 -24.48 14.88
N VAL A 581 6.65 -23.79 15.97
CA VAL A 581 7.75 -22.83 16.01
C VAL A 581 9.09 -23.51 15.69
N VAL A 582 9.35 -24.65 16.31
CA VAL A 582 10.56 -25.47 16.05
C VAL A 582 10.61 -25.88 14.57
N ARG A 583 9.52 -26.43 14.04
CA ARG A 583 9.44 -26.90 12.64
C ARG A 583 9.65 -25.78 11.64
N ILE A 584 9.12 -24.59 11.90
CA ILE A 584 9.30 -23.43 10.99
C ILE A 584 10.78 -23.00 10.99
N GLY A 585 11.46 -23.03 12.13
CA GLY A 585 12.91 -22.77 12.22
C GLY A 585 13.73 -23.75 11.38
N GLU A 586 13.41 -25.04 11.45
CA GLU A 586 14.04 -26.09 10.63
C GLU A 586 13.69 -25.92 9.13
N LEU A 587 12.42 -25.68 8.81
CA LEU A 587 11.93 -25.44 7.45
C LEU A 587 12.65 -24.26 6.82
N ARG A 588 12.78 -23.13 7.53
CA ARG A 588 13.48 -21.94 7.05
C ARG A 588 14.90 -22.29 6.57
N GLN A 589 15.65 -23.07 7.34
CA GLN A 589 17.01 -23.46 6.97
C GLN A 589 17.05 -24.29 5.68
N GLN A 590 16.03 -25.12 5.45
CA GLN A 590 15.95 -25.97 4.24
C GLN A 590 15.56 -25.16 2.99
N ILE A 591 14.61 -24.20 3.15
CA ILE A 591 14.03 -23.50 2.00
C ILE A 591 14.76 -22.19 1.64
N ALA A 592 15.50 -21.57 2.56
CA ALA A 592 16.18 -20.29 2.28
C ALA A 592 17.11 -20.35 1.05
N PRO A 593 17.93 -21.40 0.85
CA PRO A 593 18.73 -21.53 -0.37
C PRO A 593 17.88 -21.61 -1.65
N LEU A 594 16.76 -22.35 -1.62
CA LEU A 594 15.86 -22.53 -2.76
C LEU A 594 15.16 -21.22 -3.13
N LEU A 595 14.79 -20.44 -2.13
CA LEU A 595 14.20 -19.11 -2.32
C LEU A 595 15.20 -18.11 -2.91
N ALA A 596 16.47 -18.19 -2.51
CA ALA A 596 17.54 -17.34 -3.03
C ALA A 596 17.87 -17.64 -4.51
N GLU A 597 17.75 -18.90 -4.92
CA GLU A 597 18.00 -19.35 -6.30
C GLU A 597 16.86 -19.03 -7.27
N THR A 598 15.65 -18.75 -6.77
CA THR A 598 14.44 -18.63 -7.59
C THR A 598 13.70 -17.31 -7.37
N LYS A 599 13.00 -16.85 -8.40
CA LYS A 599 12.11 -15.67 -8.33
C LYS A 599 10.65 -16.11 -8.39
N TYR A 600 9.81 -15.40 -7.67
CA TYR A 600 8.36 -15.55 -7.74
C TYR A 600 7.84 -15.21 -9.14
N VAL A 601 6.88 -15.99 -9.63
CA VAL A 601 6.22 -15.78 -10.93
C VAL A 601 4.75 -15.46 -10.70
N SER A 602 4.30 -14.30 -11.15
CA SER A 602 2.91 -13.85 -11.02
C SER A 602 1.93 -14.75 -11.78
N ALA A 603 0.70 -14.82 -11.28
CA ALA A 603 -0.40 -15.41 -12.03
C ALA A 603 -0.76 -14.54 -13.25
N LYS A 604 -1.40 -15.13 -14.26
CA LYS A 604 -1.90 -14.42 -15.45
C LYS A 604 -3.31 -13.87 -15.29
N ILE A 605 -3.95 -14.15 -14.18
CA ILE A 605 -5.28 -13.66 -13.81
C ILE A 605 -5.13 -12.73 -12.61
N ALA A 606 -5.72 -11.54 -12.71
CA ALA A 606 -5.74 -10.58 -11.60
C ALA A 606 -7.16 -10.22 -11.18
N ILE A 607 -7.33 -9.89 -9.89
CA ILE A 607 -8.56 -9.33 -9.33
C ILE A 607 -8.23 -7.93 -8.78
N ILE A 608 -8.97 -6.92 -9.20
CA ILE A 608 -8.83 -5.57 -8.66
C ILE A 608 -9.50 -5.50 -7.28
N TYR A 609 -8.72 -5.07 -6.30
CA TYR A 609 -9.16 -4.69 -4.97
C TYR A 609 -9.22 -3.16 -4.86
N SER A 610 -10.33 -2.63 -4.33
CA SER A 610 -10.56 -1.20 -4.21
C SER A 610 -10.79 -0.80 -2.74
N ASP A 611 -9.79 -0.20 -2.11
CA ASP A 611 -9.97 0.45 -0.79
C ASP A 611 -10.99 1.59 -0.88
N TYR A 612 -11.09 2.24 -2.03
CA TYR A 612 -12.07 3.29 -2.30
C TYR A 612 -13.51 2.74 -2.25
N SER A 613 -13.78 1.67 -2.98
CA SER A 613 -15.09 1.02 -2.97
C SER A 613 -15.42 0.35 -1.63
N LYS A 614 -14.43 -0.22 -0.95
CA LYS A 614 -14.57 -0.75 0.42
C LYS A 614 -15.21 0.29 1.35
N ARG A 615 -14.77 1.55 1.28
CA ARG A 615 -15.35 2.65 2.06
C ARG A 615 -16.84 2.84 1.75
N PHE A 616 -17.26 2.69 0.50
CA PHE A 616 -18.67 2.80 0.12
C PHE A 616 -19.56 1.77 0.81
N TYR A 617 -19.09 0.52 0.93
CA TYR A 617 -19.82 -0.55 1.62
C TYR A 617 -20.00 -0.29 3.13
N THR A 618 -19.19 0.54 3.75
CA THR A 618 -19.40 0.93 5.15
C THR A 618 -20.55 1.93 5.32
N ILE A 619 -21.03 2.52 4.24
CA ILE A 619 -22.09 3.56 4.22
C ILE A 619 -23.34 3.02 3.54
N ASP A 620 -23.19 2.51 2.33
CA ASP A 620 -24.25 1.91 1.52
C ASP A 620 -24.41 0.43 1.90
N HIS A 621 -25.65 -0.01 2.03
CA HIS A 621 -26.06 -1.36 2.46
C HIS A 621 -26.00 -1.66 3.97
N GLY A 622 -25.66 -0.71 4.85
CA GLY A 622 -25.94 -0.76 6.28
C GLY A 622 -25.55 -2.07 7.00
N GLY A 623 -24.44 -2.70 6.62
CA GLY A 623 -24.00 -3.97 7.18
C GLY A 623 -24.64 -5.22 6.57
N VAL A 624 -25.47 -5.11 5.53
CA VAL A 624 -26.03 -6.26 4.79
C VAL A 624 -24.94 -6.88 3.90
N TYR A 625 -24.08 -6.05 3.31
CA TYR A 625 -22.95 -6.49 2.51
C TYR A 625 -21.66 -5.93 3.10
N ASP A 626 -20.85 -6.81 3.65
CA ASP A 626 -19.49 -6.49 4.06
C ASP A 626 -18.52 -6.76 2.89
N TYR A 627 -17.78 -5.73 2.49
CA TYR A 627 -16.83 -5.83 1.38
C TYR A 627 -15.80 -6.94 1.57
N ARG A 628 -15.31 -7.10 2.80
CA ARG A 628 -14.34 -8.14 3.13
C ARG A 628 -14.93 -9.53 2.90
N SER A 629 -16.14 -9.78 3.36
CA SER A 629 -16.82 -11.07 3.19
C SER A 629 -17.09 -11.36 1.73
N LEU A 630 -17.66 -10.39 0.98
CA LEU A 630 -17.90 -10.53 -0.46
C LEU A 630 -16.61 -10.83 -1.23
N PHE A 631 -15.56 -10.09 -0.97
CA PHE A 631 -14.29 -10.24 -1.67
C PHE A 631 -13.61 -11.57 -1.33
N THR A 632 -13.63 -11.97 -0.05
CA THR A 632 -13.06 -13.25 0.40
C THR A 632 -13.81 -14.44 -0.20
N GLU A 633 -15.14 -14.39 -0.28
CA GLU A 633 -15.95 -15.43 -0.90
C GLU A 633 -15.66 -15.53 -2.42
N PHE A 634 -15.61 -14.38 -3.11
CA PHE A 634 -15.30 -14.34 -4.53
C PHE A 634 -13.89 -14.90 -4.81
N TYR A 635 -12.87 -14.41 -4.13
CA TYR A 635 -11.50 -14.88 -4.22
C TYR A 635 -11.41 -16.37 -3.86
N GLY A 636 -11.98 -16.77 -2.73
CA GLY A 636 -11.96 -18.15 -2.26
C GLY A 636 -12.61 -19.12 -3.24
N SER A 637 -13.67 -18.70 -3.95
CA SER A 637 -14.32 -19.53 -4.95
C SER A 637 -13.41 -19.87 -6.15
N LEU A 638 -12.43 -19.02 -6.46
CA LEU A 638 -11.42 -19.26 -7.50
C LEU A 638 -10.31 -20.18 -6.99
N ILE A 639 -9.77 -19.86 -5.81
CA ILE A 639 -8.67 -20.63 -5.21
C ILE A 639 -9.09 -22.10 -4.96
N ARG A 640 -10.31 -22.32 -4.47
CA ARG A 640 -10.86 -23.68 -4.25
C ARG A 640 -10.99 -24.50 -5.54
N GLN A 641 -11.10 -23.84 -6.70
CA GLN A 641 -11.07 -24.48 -8.01
C GLN A 641 -9.66 -24.67 -8.60
N GLY A 642 -8.61 -24.33 -7.84
CA GLY A 642 -7.22 -24.41 -8.25
C GLY A 642 -6.79 -23.31 -9.23
N ILE A 643 -7.56 -22.22 -9.36
CA ILE A 643 -7.25 -21.07 -10.20
C ILE A 643 -6.42 -20.08 -9.37
N ARG A 644 -5.17 -19.91 -9.74
CA ARG A 644 -4.28 -18.96 -9.10
C ARG A 644 -4.52 -17.54 -9.63
N VAL A 645 -4.57 -16.55 -8.73
CA VAL A 645 -4.82 -15.15 -9.06
C VAL A 645 -3.88 -14.23 -8.30
N GLU A 646 -3.67 -13.03 -8.82
CA GLU A 646 -3.09 -11.91 -8.09
C GLU A 646 -4.20 -10.96 -7.65
N ILE A 647 -4.06 -10.34 -6.48
CA ILE A 647 -4.95 -9.24 -6.07
C ILE A 647 -4.19 -7.94 -6.20
N ILE A 648 -4.66 -7.08 -7.10
CA ILE A 648 -3.98 -5.84 -7.47
C ILE A 648 -4.80 -4.62 -7.08
N GLN A 649 -4.15 -3.46 -6.99
CA GLN A 649 -4.78 -2.18 -6.73
C GLN A 649 -5.33 -1.56 -8.02
N GLU A 650 -6.23 -0.56 -7.91
CA GLU A 650 -6.76 0.18 -9.08
C GLU A 650 -5.66 0.89 -9.90
N ASN A 651 -4.58 1.30 -9.23
CA ASN A 651 -3.44 1.98 -9.87
C ASN A 651 -2.36 1.02 -10.39
N SER A 652 -2.48 -0.29 -10.17
CA SER A 652 -1.50 -1.28 -10.64
C SER A 652 -1.48 -1.37 -12.18
N PRO A 653 -0.33 -1.66 -12.81
CA PRO A 653 -0.25 -1.95 -14.24
C PRO A 653 -1.03 -3.23 -14.58
N LEU A 654 -1.67 -3.28 -15.76
CA LEU A 654 -2.49 -4.42 -16.19
C LEU A 654 -1.80 -5.29 -17.25
N GLU A 655 -0.72 -4.83 -17.86
CA GLU A 655 -0.05 -5.41 -19.02
C GLU A 655 0.56 -6.80 -18.75
N GLU A 656 0.80 -7.13 -17.48
CA GLU A 656 1.34 -8.43 -17.06
C GLU A 656 0.30 -9.56 -17.09
N TYR A 657 -1.00 -9.20 -17.20
CA TYR A 657 -2.11 -10.13 -17.06
C TYR A 657 -2.81 -10.43 -18.39
N ASP A 658 -3.36 -11.63 -18.51
CA ASP A 658 -4.21 -12.02 -19.65
C ASP A 658 -5.69 -11.79 -19.33
N VAL A 659 -6.06 -11.91 -18.04
CA VAL A 659 -7.41 -11.68 -17.53
C VAL A 659 -7.40 -10.76 -16.32
N VAL A 660 -8.26 -9.75 -16.33
CA VAL A 660 -8.50 -8.86 -15.18
C VAL A 660 -9.97 -8.92 -14.78
N LEU A 661 -10.20 -9.24 -13.51
CA LEU A 661 -11.52 -9.19 -12.89
C LEU A 661 -11.66 -7.93 -12.03
N ALA A 662 -12.74 -7.21 -12.18
CA ALA A 662 -13.04 -6.02 -11.36
C ALA A 662 -14.43 -6.17 -10.71
N PRO A 663 -14.60 -7.09 -9.73
CA PRO A 663 -15.81 -7.21 -8.95
C PRO A 663 -15.86 -6.10 -7.91
N PHE A 664 -17.06 -5.60 -7.61
CA PHE A 664 -17.31 -4.70 -6.46
C PHE A 664 -16.60 -3.33 -6.53
N VAL A 665 -16.08 -2.94 -7.69
CA VAL A 665 -15.44 -1.63 -7.92
C VAL A 665 -16.52 -0.60 -8.24
N ARG A 666 -17.17 -0.04 -7.21
CA ARG A 666 -18.37 0.79 -7.30
C ARG A 666 -18.16 2.08 -8.11
N TRP A 667 -17.00 2.69 -8.01
CA TRP A 667 -16.62 3.87 -8.78
C TRP A 667 -15.44 3.59 -9.68
N ILE A 668 -15.62 3.84 -10.98
CA ILE A 668 -14.55 3.73 -11.97
C ILE A 668 -13.98 5.13 -12.22
N SER A 669 -12.74 5.35 -11.79
CA SER A 669 -12.05 6.60 -12.04
C SER A 669 -11.76 6.77 -13.55
N PRO A 670 -11.61 8.01 -14.05
CA PRO A 670 -11.22 8.24 -15.45
C PRO A 670 -9.91 7.54 -15.84
N THR A 671 -8.97 7.45 -14.89
CA THR A 671 -7.68 6.75 -15.09
C THR A 671 -7.89 5.25 -15.20
N LEU A 672 -8.66 4.65 -14.30
CA LEU A 672 -8.96 3.21 -14.36
C LEU A 672 -9.70 2.83 -15.64
N LEU A 673 -10.64 3.68 -16.08
CA LEU A 673 -11.35 3.44 -17.34
C LEU A 673 -10.42 3.45 -18.57
N LYS A 674 -9.45 4.38 -18.61
CA LYS A 674 -8.41 4.40 -19.66
C LYS A 674 -7.55 3.13 -19.64
N LYS A 675 -7.19 2.65 -18.44
CA LYS A 675 -6.44 1.38 -18.31
C LYS A 675 -7.25 0.20 -18.83
N PHE A 676 -8.54 0.12 -18.51
CA PHE A 676 -9.41 -0.93 -19.02
C PHE A 676 -9.51 -0.91 -20.53
N ALA A 677 -9.66 0.28 -21.14
CA ALA A 677 -9.71 0.43 -22.59
C ALA A 677 -8.39 -0.03 -23.23
N ALA A 678 -7.24 0.47 -22.74
CA ALA A 678 -5.93 0.07 -23.26
C ALA A 678 -5.67 -1.44 -23.11
N PHE A 679 -6.02 -2.03 -21.96
CA PHE A 679 -5.88 -3.46 -21.71
C PHE A 679 -6.69 -4.31 -22.68
N THR A 680 -7.94 -3.96 -22.95
CA THR A 680 -8.80 -4.70 -23.89
C THR A 680 -8.38 -4.47 -25.33
N GLU A 681 -7.94 -3.27 -25.72
CA GLU A 681 -7.38 -2.99 -27.04
C GLU A 681 -6.11 -3.79 -27.32
N ALA A 682 -5.30 -4.06 -26.29
CA ALA A 682 -4.10 -4.90 -26.38
C ALA A 682 -4.40 -6.41 -26.43
N GLY A 683 -5.68 -6.83 -26.33
CA GLY A 683 -6.09 -8.24 -26.40
C GLY A 683 -6.42 -8.87 -25.05
N GLY A 684 -6.42 -8.11 -23.97
CA GLY A 684 -6.77 -8.59 -22.63
C GLY A 684 -8.26 -8.90 -22.47
N LYS A 685 -8.58 -9.84 -21.59
CA LYS A 685 -9.93 -10.19 -21.18
C LYS A 685 -10.31 -9.46 -19.90
N LEU A 686 -11.34 -8.61 -19.96
CA LEU A 686 -11.83 -7.84 -18.82
C LEU A 686 -13.17 -8.38 -18.34
N ILE A 687 -13.27 -8.74 -17.05
CA ILE A 687 -14.52 -9.22 -16.43
C ILE A 687 -14.94 -8.19 -15.37
N LEU A 688 -16.03 -7.49 -15.64
CA LEU A 688 -16.59 -6.44 -14.79
C LEU A 688 -17.77 -6.96 -13.97
N GLY A 689 -17.96 -6.45 -12.77
CA GLY A 689 -19.12 -6.76 -11.92
C GLY A 689 -18.99 -8.02 -11.04
N PRO A 690 -19.97 -8.23 -10.18
CA PRO A 690 -21.13 -7.36 -9.96
C PRO A 690 -20.76 -6.06 -9.22
N MET A 691 -21.76 -5.15 -9.14
CA MET A 691 -21.61 -3.88 -8.41
C MET A 691 -20.37 -3.07 -8.84
N THR A 692 -20.15 -2.95 -10.14
CA THR A 692 -19.00 -2.23 -10.70
C THR A 692 -19.48 -1.08 -11.58
N GLY A 693 -18.95 0.13 -11.32
CA GLY A 693 -19.28 1.36 -12.05
C GLY A 693 -20.66 1.95 -11.72
N ASP A 694 -21.30 1.53 -10.67
CA ASP A 694 -22.69 1.89 -10.31
C ASP A 694 -22.81 3.08 -9.35
N ARG A 695 -21.71 3.74 -9.03
CA ARG A 695 -21.67 4.93 -8.16
C ARG A 695 -20.71 5.98 -8.69
N THR A 696 -21.01 7.25 -8.37
CA THR A 696 -20.07 8.36 -8.57
C THR A 696 -19.00 8.38 -7.47
N LYS A 697 -17.97 9.22 -7.63
CA LYS A 697 -16.95 9.50 -6.63
C LYS A 697 -17.55 9.89 -5.25
N GLU A 698 -18.69 10.57 -5.26
CA GLU A 698 -19.36 11.05 -4.05
C GLU A 698 -20.42 10.06 -3.50
N LEU A 699 -20.40 8.80 -3.96
CA LEU A 699 -21.37 7.76 -3.58
C LEU A 699 -22.83 8.11 -3.97
N ALA A 700 -23.04 8.88 -5.01
CA ALA A 700 -24.33 9.11 -5.62
C ALA A 700 -24.57 8.13 -6.79
N TRP A 701 -25.84 7.98 -7.19
CA TRP A 701 -26.16 7.34 -8.46
C TRP A 701 -25.64 8.20 -9.63
N PRO A 702 -25.06 7.59 -10.67
CA PRO A 702 -24.74 8.33 -11.89
C PRO A 702 -25.98 9.02 -12.49
N ALA A 703 -25.82 10.23 -12.99
CA ALA A 703 -26.93 11.00 -13.58
C ALA A 703 -27.38 10.46 -14.94
N THR A 704 -26.49 9.76 -15.64
CA THR A 704 -26.75 9.17 -16.97
C THR A 704 -26.60 7.66 -16.89
N ASN A 705 -27.50 6.93 -17.57
CA ASN A 705 -27.48 5.48 -17.80
C ASN A 705 -27.15 4.55 -16.61
N GLY A 706 -27.02 5.07 -15.38
CA GLY A 706 -26.72 4.28 -14.19
C GLY A 706 -25.30 3.74 -14.06
N LEU A 707 -24.45 3.94 -15.07
CA LEU A 707 -23.06 3.48 -15.12
C LEU A 707 -22.06 4.58 -15.54
N ASP A 708 -22.56 5.82 -15.77
CA ASP A 708 -21.75 6.97 -16.17
C ASP A 708 -20.81 6.65 -17.37
N ARG A 709 -19.58 7.05 -17.29
CA ARG A 709 -18.54 6.83 -18.33
C ARG A 709 -18.32 5.36 -18.68
N LEU A 710 -18.51 4.46 -17.73
CA LEU A 710 -18.45 3.03 -18.01
C LEU A 710 -19.56 2.61 -18.97
N GLY A 711 -20.81 3.06 -18.74
CA GLY A 711 -21.92 2.78 -19.63
C GLY A 711 -21.74 3.38 -21.02
N GLU A 712 -21.21 4.62 -21.08
CA GLU A 712 -20.85 5.26 -22.35
C GLU A 712 -19.83 4.46 -23.15
N TRP A 713 -18.76 4.01 -22.49
CA TRP A 713 -17.73 3.19 -23.12
C TRP A 713 -18.23 1.83 -23.59
N LEU A 714 -19.05 1.15 -22.79
CA LEU A 714 -19.61 -0.17 -23.11
C LEU A 714 -20.80 -0.10 -24.06
N GLY A 715 -21.45 1.06 -24.15
CA GLY A 715 -22.64 1.29 -24.97
C GLY A 715 -23.90 0.65 -24.42
N PHE A 716 -23.98 0.38 -23.11
CA PHE A 716 -25.20 -0.13 -22.48
C PHE A 716 -25.53 0.60 -21.18
N ASP A 717 -26.77 0.44 -20.74
CA ASP A 717 -27.33 1.10 -19.58
C ASP A 717 -27.67 0.09 -18.49
N GLN A 718 -27.51 0.52 -17.24
CA GLN A 718 -28.10 -0.16 -16.11
C GLN A 718 -29.60 0.14 -16.07
N ILE A 719 -30.43 -0.89 -16.09
CA ILE A 719 -31.87 -0.72 -16.02
C ILE A 719 -32.32 -0.59 -14.56
N GLN A 720 -31.95 -1.57 -13.74
CA GLN A 720 -32.35 -1.63 -12.33
C GLN A 720 -31.30 -2.33 -11.49
N GLN A 721 -31.20 -1.90 -10.23
CA GLN A 721 -30.43 -2.58 -9.21
C GLN A 721 -31.33 -2.87 -8.01
N PHE A 722 -31.41 -4.10 -7.57
CA PHE A 722 -32.23 -4.52 -6.44
C PHE A 722 -31.69 -5.78 -5.77
N THR A 723 -32.07 -5.99 -4.50
CA THR A 723 -31.71 -7.21 -3.78
C THR A 723 -32.81 -8.28 -3.97
N VAL A 724 -32.38 -9.50 -4.17
CA VAL A 724 -33.29 -10.64 -4.39
C VAL A 724 -33.44 -11.54 -3.15
N LYS A 725 -32.89 -11.13 -2.01
CA LYS A 725 -32.98 -11.91 -0.77
C LYS A 725 -34.42 -12.22 -0.42
N GLY A 726 -34.74 -13.52 -0.28
CA GLY A 726 -36.09 -14.01 0.02
C GLY A 726 -37.01 -14.09 -1.18
N LEU A 727 -36.53 -13.79 -2.42
CA LEU A 727 -37.26 -13.95 -3.66
C LEU A 727 -36.80 -15.21 -4.41
N THR A 728 -37.72 -15.81 -5.19
CA THR A 728 -37.39 -16.88 -6.14
C THR A 728 -36.84 -16.28 -7.43
N TYR A 729 -35.66 -15.78 -7.39
CA TYR A 729 -34.94 -15.26 -8.54
C TYR A 729 -33.78 -16.19 -8.87
N GLN A 730 -33.71 -16.64 -10.12
CA GLN A 730 -32.73 -17.65 -10.55
C GLN A 730 -31.91 -17.14 -11.73
N LEU A 731 -30.60 -17.34 -11.67
CA LEU A 731 -29.70 -17.19 -12.81
C LEU A 731 -29.75 -18.43 -13.67
N THR A 732 -29.93 -18.25 -14.97
CA THR A 732 -29.76 -19.30 -15.98
C THR A 732 -28.49 -19.00 -16.78
N TYR A 733 -27.55 -19.92 -16.80
CA TYR A 733 -26.30 -19.84 -17.55
C TYR A 733 -25.87 -21.24 -17.95
N ASP A 734 -25.46 -21.44 -19.23
CA ASP A 734 -24.97 -22.73 -19.75
C ASP A 734 -25.93 -23.90 -19.53
N GLY A 735 -27.22 -23.65 -19.59
CA GLY A 735 -28.26 -24.66 -19.33
C GLY A 735 -28.54 -24.99 -17.88
N LEU A 736 -27.75 -24.42 -16.96
CA LEU A 736 -27.89 -24.57 -15.51
C LEU A 736 -28.78 -23.46 -14.95
N LYS A 737 -29.45 -23.76 -13.82
CA LYS A 737 -30.26 -22.76 -13.08
C LYS A 737 -29.94 -22.81 -11.58
N GLU A 738 -29.63 -21.64 -11.01
CA GLU A 738 -29.32 -21.51 -9.59
C GLU A 738 -29.94 -20.26 -8.98
N PRO A 739 -30.27 -20.28 -7.68
CA PRO A 739 -30.84 -19.12 -7.01
C PRO A 739 -29.82 -17.99 -6.86
N LEU A 740 -30.33 -16.76 -6.76
CA LEU A 740 -29.59 -15.56 -6.39
C LEU A 740 -30.12 -15.07 -5.03
N ASP A 741 -29.22 -14.56 -4.18
CA ASP A 741 -29.58 -14.00 -2.87
C ASP A 741 -28.85 -12.70 -2.54
N HIS A 742 -28.24 -12.08 -3.55
CA HIS A 742 -27.49 -10.84 -3.43
C HIS A 742 -28.08 -9.73 -4.29
N LEU A 743 -27.37 -8.62 -4.40
CA LEU A 743 -27.71 -7.51 -5.26
C LEU A 743 -27.62 -7.94 -6.74
N VAL A 744 -28.67 -7.68 -7.48
CA VAL A 744 -28.78 -7.95 -8.90
C VAL A 744 -28.81 -6.64 -9.67
N THR A 745 -28.00 -6.55 -10.71
CA THR A 745 -28.03 -5.47 -11.69
C THR A 745 -28.58 -6.02 -13.01
N VAL A 746 -29.75 -5.54 -13.40
CA VAL A 746 -30.35 -5.84 -14.70
C VAL A 746 -29.98 -4.70 -15.65
N PHE A 747 -29.50 -5.03 -16.82
CA PHE A 747 -29.09 -4.03 -17.80
C PHE A 747 -29.63 -4.32 -19.21
N HIS A 748 -29.75 -3.28 -20.00
CA HIS A 748 -30.10 -3.37 -21.41
C HIS A 748 -28.86 -3.76 -22.21
N CYS A 749 -29.00 -4.82 -22.99
CA CYS A 749 -27.92 -5.36 -23.80
C CYS A 749 -28.09 -4.87 -25.27
N PRO A 750 -27.17 -4.02 -25.77
CA PRO A 750 -27.16 -3.62 -27.19
C PRO A 750 -26.96 -4.82 -28.13
N GLU A 751 -27.29 -4.66 -29.44
CA GLU A 751 -27.24 -5.75 -30.43
C GLU A 751 -25.84 -6.35 -30.63
N ASP A 752 -24.78 -5.57 -30.34
CA ASP A 752 -23.38 -6.00 -30.46
C ASP A 752 -22.84 -6.75 -29.23
N TRP A 753 -23.71 -6.98 -28.23
CA TRP A 753 -23.45 -7.82 -27.07
C TRP A 753 -24.16 -9.15 -27.13
N GLU A 754 -23.49 -10.21 -26.72
CA GLU A 754 -24.09 -11.54 -26.54
C GLU A 754 -24.58 -11.69 -25.08
N THR A 755 -25.89 -11.89 -24.89
CA THR A 755 -26.42 -12.29 -23.59
C THR A 755 -26.04 -13.74 -23.31
N ILE A 756 -25.22 -13.97 -22.26
CA ILE A 756 -24.76 -15.31 -21.85
C ILE A 756 -25.47 -15.82 -20.58
N GLY A 757 -26.10 -14.95 -19.80
CA GLY A 757 -26.84 -15.32 -18.59
C GLY A 757 -28.09 -14.48 -18.39
N ARG A 758 -29.21 -15.11 -17.97
CA ARG A 758 -30.50 -14.48 -17.77
C ARG A 758 -31.10 -14.79 -16.41
N GLY A 759 -31.85 -13.83 -15.86
CA GLY A 759 -32.71 -14.03 -14.69
C GLY A 759 -34.12 -13.54 -15.03
N ASN A 760 -35.14 -14.43 -14.93
CA ASN A 760 -36.53 -14.06 -15.25
C ASN A 760 -36.64 -13.32 -16.60
N ASP A 761 -36.00 -13.82 -17.65
CA ASP A 761 -35.93 -13.25 -19.01
C ASP A 761 -35.17 -11.94 -19.17
N GLN A 762 -34.61 -11.37 -18.07
CA GLN A 762 -33.77 -10.18 -18.07
C GLN A 762 -32.28 -10.54 -18.23
N THR A 763 -31.51 -9.70 -18.90
CA THR A 763 -30.06 -9.91 -19.04
C THR A 763 -29.35 -9.63 -17.73
N LEU A 764 -28.56 -10.60 -17.26
CA LEU A 764 -27.73 -10.50 -16.08
C LEU A 764 -26.24 -10.65 -16.40
N LEU A 765 -25.92 -11.49 -17.41
CA LEU A 765 -24.55 -11.68 -17.85
C LEU A 765 -24.49 -11.46 -19.35
N ALA A 766 -23.53 -10.67 -19.81
CA ALA A 766 -23.31 -10.45 -21.23
C ALA A 766 -21.84 -10.34 -21.56
N LYS A 767 -21.46 -10.64 -22.80
CA LYS A 767 -20.09 -10.49 -23.30
C LYS A 767 -20.05 -9.78 -24.64
N LYS A 768 -18.91 -9.16 -24.91
CA LYS A 768 -18.65 -8.46 -26.16
C LYS A 768 -17.18 -8.63 -26.55
N GLN A 769 -16.95 -8.89 -27.83
CA GLN A 769 -15.64 -8.78 -28.41
C GLN A 769 -15.34 -7.30 -28.71
N LEU A 770 -14.25 -6.77 -28.18
CA LEU A 770 -13.84 -5.38 -28.38
C LEU A 770 -12.40 -5.34 -28.89
N ALA A 771 -12.18 -4.87 -30.13
CA ALA A 771 -10.87 -4.91 -30.78
C ALA A 771 -10.26 -6.33 -30.75
N GLN A 772 -9.14 -6.54 -30.10
CA GLN A 772 -8.49 -7.84 -29.95
C GLN A 772 -8.85 -8.54 -28.63
N GLY A 773 -9.45 -7.81 -27.67
CA GLY A 773 -9.82 -8.32 -26.35
C GLY A 773 -11.31 -8.60 -26.20
N GLU A 774 -11.69 -9.09 -25.05
CA GLU A 774 -13.07 -9.43 -24.69
C GLU A 774 -13.48 -8.76 -23.40
N ILE A 775 -14.73 -8.32 -23.31
CA ILE A 775 -15.33 -7.81 -22.08
C ILE A 775 -16.50 -8.71 -21.70
N ILE A 776 -16.58 -9.10 -20.43
CA ILE A 776 -17.72 -9.75 -19.81
C ILE A 776 -18.25 -8.85 -18.70
N TYR A 777 -19.57 -8.60 -18.68
CA TYR A 777 -20.21 -7.89 -17.58
C TYR A 777 -21.13 -8.84 -16.80
N LEU A 778 -20.88 -8.93 -15.48
CA LEU A 778 -21.63 -9.74 -14.54
C LEU A 778 -22.57 -8.84 -13.74
N GLY A 779 -23.88 -8.91 -14.00
CA GLY A 779 -24.88 -8.19 -13.22
C GLY A 779 -25.29 -8.91 -11.93
N ALA A 780 -24.90 -10.17 -11.78
CA ALA A 780 -25.17 -10.98 -10.59
C ALA A 780 -24.17 -12.12 -10.44
N LEU A 781 -24.08 -12.65 -9.24
CA LEU A 781 -23.39 -13.89 -8.92
C LEU A 781 -24.39 -14.89 -8.31
N PRO A 782 -24.21 -16.20 -8.53
CA PRO A 782 -24.98 -17.21 -7.82
C PRO A 782 -24.80 -17.10 -6.30
N SER A 783 -25.82 -17.51 -5.54
CA SER A 783 -25.66 -17.75 -4.11
C SER A 783 -24.68 -18.89 -3.87
N ASN A 784 -23.88 -18.81 -2.79
CA ASN A 784 -22.90 -19.82 -2.42
C ASN A 784 -21.90 -20.13 -3.57
N LEU A 785 -21.11 -19.16 -3.96
CA LEU A 785 -20.13 -19.26 -5.04
C LEU A 785 -19.24 -20.52 -5.01
N PRO A 786 -18.72 -20.97 -3.84
CA PRO A 786 -17.85 -22.14 -3.79
C PRO A 786 -18.52 -23.42 -4.34
N ASP A 787 -19.81 -23.60 -4.10
CA ASP A 787 -20.54 -24.81 -4.50
C ASP A 787 -21.37 -24.62 -5.79
N SER A 788 -21.43 -23.41 -6.35
CA SER A 788 -22.22 -23.09 -7.53
C SER A 788 -21.69 -23.80 -8.78
N LEU A 789 -22.55 -24.61 -9.42
CA LEU A 789 -22.25 -25.24 -10.71
C LEU A 789 -22.19 -24.23 -11.85
N ILE A 790 -22.99 -23.17 -11.79
CA ILE A 790 -22.94 -22.05 -12.73
C ILE A 790 -21.58 -21.38 -12.65
N TRP A 791 -21.12 -21.04 -11.44
CA TRP A 791 -19.82 -20.40 -11.25
C TRP A 791 -18.66 -21.30 -11.67
N GLN A 792 -18.72 -22.59 -11.34
CA GLN A 792 -17.72 -23.55 -11.79
C GLN A 792 -17.70 -23.69 -13.34
N SER A 793 -18.87 -23.66 -13.99
CA SER A 793 -18.94 -23.68 -15.47
C SER A 793 -18.35 -22.40 -16.06
N PHE A 794 -18.66 -21.24 -15.47
CA PHE A 794 -18.09 -19.95 -15.87
C PHE A 794 -16.57 -19.96 -15.73
N CYS A 795 -16.04 -20.31 -14.57
CA CYS A 795 -14.59 -20.37 -14.31
C CYS A 795 -13.88 -21.32 -15.29
N ARG A 796 -14.48 -22.48 -15.57
CA ARG A 796 -13.92 -23.46 -16.53
C ARG A 796 -13.80 -22.90 -17.94
N LYS A 797 -14.77 -22.09 -18.37
CA LYS A 797 -14.80 -21.53 -19.73
C LYS A 797 -13.96 -20.28 -19.85
N GLU A 798 -14.07 -19.39 -18.88
CA GLU A 798 -13.59 -18.02 -19.01
C GLU A 798 -12.24 -17.75 -18.32
N LEU A 799 -11.87 -18.55 -17.29
CA LEU A 799 -10.66 -18.34 -16.49
C LEU A 799 -9.63 -19.46 -16.61
N PHE A 800 -10.06 -20.72 -16.53
CA PHE A 800 -9.15 -21.86 -16.53
C PHE A 800 -8.23 -21.94 -17.77
N PRO A 801 -8.63 -21.50 -18.99
CA PRO A 801 -7.70 -21.43 -20.13
C PRO A 801 -6.45 -20.56 -19.89
N TYR A 802 -6.52 -19.59 -18.96
CA TYR A 802 -5.44 -18.67 -18.62
C TYR A 802 -4.68 -19.07 -17.35
N GLU A 803 -5.05 -20.19 -16.71
CA GLU A 803 -4.34 -20.69 -15.54
C GLU A 803 -2.95 -21.19 -15.96
N SER A 804 -1.89 -20.54 -15.40
CA SER A 804 -0.51 -20.67 -15.90
C SER A 804 0.08 -22.06 -15.71
N GLU A 805 -0.31 -22.76 -14.65
CA GLU A 805 0.26 -24.05 -14.25
C GLU A 805 -0.57 -25.26 -14.74
N ARG A 806 -1.68 -25.03 -15.49
CA ARG A 806 -2.59 -26.09 -15.93
C ARG A 806 -1.94 -27.21 -16.75
N GLN A 807 -0.80 -26.93 -17.40
CA GLN A 807 -0.05 -27.92 -18.18
C GLN A 807 0.89 -28.77 -17.31
N LEU A 808 1.22 -28.33 -16.12
CA LEU A 808 2.10 -29.02 -15.18
C LEU A 808 1.30 -29.83 -14.17
N ILE A 809 0.28 -29.20 -13.59
CA ILE A 809 -0.47 -29.75 -12.46
C ILE A 809 -1.95 -29.38 -12.51
N LYS A 810 -2.79 -30.28 -12.02
CA LYS A 810 -4.19 -30.03 -11.66
C LYS A 810 -4.34 -30.32 -10.17
N CYS A 811 -4.87 -29.38 -9.41
CA CYS A 811 -5.10 -29.52 -7.97
C CYS A 811 -6.59 -29.61 -7.65
N SER A 812 -6.94 -30.37 -6.63
CA SER A 812 -8.26 -30.34 -5.99
C SER A 812 -8.35 -29.20 -4.97
N GLU A 813 -9.53 -29.00 -4.41
CA GLU A 813 -9.76 -28.07 -3.30
C GLU A 813 -8.79 -28.34 -2.15
N GLY A 814 -8.35 -27.29 -1.47
CA GLY A 814 -7.39 -27.33 -0.35
C GLY A 814 -5.95 -27.10 -0.77
N VAL A 815 -5.58 -27.44 -2.01
CA VAL A 815 -4.20 -27.30 -2.48
C VAL A 815 -3.94 -25.90 -3.00
N MET A 816 -3.15 -25.14 -2.25
CA MET A 816 -2.57 -23.86 -2.70
C MET A 816 -1.23 -24.10 -3.39
N LYS A 817 -0.92 -23.27 -4.39
CA LYS A 817 0.31 -23.39 -5.16
C LYS A 817 0.89 -22.02 -5.51
N TYR A 818 2.22 -21.92 -5.51
CA TYR A 818 2.95 -20.78 -6.06
C TYR A 818 4.08 -21.28 -6.98
N ARG A 819 4.29 -20.54 -8.07
CA ARG A 819 5.36 -20.80 -9.03
C ARG A 819 6.56 -19.93 -8.74
N ARG A 820 7.73 -20.56 -8.75
CA ARG A 820 9.03 -19.88 -8.68
C ARG A 820 9.93 -20.41 -9.79
N GLU A 821 10.82 -19.56 -10.29
CA GLU A 821 11.72 -19.93 -11.38
C GLU A 821 13.15 -19.49 -11.14
N SER A 822 14.10 -20.32 -11.55
CA SER A 822 15.51 -19.98 -11.79
C SER A 822 15.76 -19.81 -13.29
N ALA A 823 17.01 -19.60 -13.67
CA ALA A 823 17.40 -19.59 -15.08
C ALA A 823 17.13 -20.95 -15.77
N THR A 824 17.24 -22.06 -15.05
CA THR A 824 17.21 -23.43 -15.58
C THR A 824 16.03 -24.28 -15.13
N HIS A 825 15.33 -23.90 -14.07
CA HIS A 825 14.26 -24.71 -13.48
C HIS A 825 13.00 -23.93 -13.20
N VAL A 826 11.87 -24.65 -13.24
CA VAL A 826 10.55 -24.23 -12.75
C VAL A 826 10.25 -25.01 -11.49
N GLN A 827 9.82 -24.35 -10.44
CA GLN A 827 9.38 -24.96 -9.18
C GLN A 827 7.92 -24.61 -8.92
N LEU A 828 7.12 -25.58 -8.53
CA LEU A 828 5.81 -25.38 -7.92
C LEU A 828 5.90 -25.77 -6.44
N TRP A 829 5.65 -24.77 -5.60
CA TRP A 829 5.52 -24.90 -4.16
C TRP A 829 4.05 -25.13 -3.87
N ILE A 830 3.70 -26.30 -3.36
CA ILE A 830 2.30 -26.67 -3.11
C ILE A 830 2.11 -27.04 -1.65
N SER A 831 0.96 -26.67 -1.10
CA SER A 831 0.56 -27.00 0.27
C SER A 831 -0.91 -27.35 0.30
N ASN A 832 -1.27 -28.38 1.02
CA ASN A 832 -2.67 -28.66 1.35
C ASN A 832 -3.06 -27.88 2.60
N LEU A 833 -3.68 -26.73 2.44
CA LEU A 833 -4.19 -25.89 3.54
C LEU A 833 -5.59 -26.31 3.99
N GLY A 834 -6.20 -27.31 3.34
CA GLY A 834 -7.49 -27.87 3.69
C GLY A 834 -7.43 -28.81 4.91
N LEU A 835 -8.60 -29.09 5.48
CA LEU A 835 -8.75 -29.97 6.65
C LEU A 835 -8.77 -31.46 6.30
N THR A 836 -8.79 -31.82 5.01
CA THR A 836 -8.90 -33.17 4.49
C THR A 836 -7.81 -33.47 3.49
N THR A 837 -7.49 -34.77 3.28
CA THR A 837 -6.60 -35.18 2.20
C THR A 837 -7.08 -34.63 0.86
N ALA A 838 -6.19 -34.06 0.09
CA ALA A 838 -6.44 -33.49 -1.23
C ALA A 838 -5.70 -34.29 -2.31
N ASP A 839 -6.22 -34.24 -3.53
CA ASP A 839 -5.59 -34.90 -4.68
C ASP A 839 -4.95 -33.84 -5.61
N PHE A 840 -3.82 -34.22 -6.21
CA PHE A 840 -3.27 -33.47 -7.34
C PHE A 840 -2.80 -34.40 -8.45
N THR A 841 -2.87 -33.93 -9.68
CA THR A 841 -2.45 -34.73 -10.84
C THR A 841 -1.28 -34.05 -11.53
N LEU A 842 -0.15 -34.73 -11.63
CA LEU A 842 0.98 -34.29 -12.43
C LEU A 842 0.80 -34.69 -13.90
N HIS A 843 0.94 -33.74 -14.80
CA HIS A 843 0.89 -33.98 -16.25
C HIS A 843 2.26 -34.38 -16.82
N LEU A 844 3.33 -34.05 -16.11
CA LEU A 844 4.71 -34.44 -16.38
C LEU A 844 5.34 -35.01 -15.12
N PRO A 845 6.28 -36.00 -15.21
CA PRO A 845 7.03 -36.44 -14.04
C PRO A 845 7.85 -35.26 -13.48
N GLY A 846 7.98 -35.14 -12.17
CA GLY A 846 8.70 -34.08 -11.48
C GLY A 846 9.65 -34.63 -10.41
N PHE A 847 10.44 -33.75 -9.81
CA PHE A 847 11.35 -34.08 -8.73
C PHE A 847 10.97 -33.27 -7.47
N GLU A 848 10.73 -34.00 -6.35
CA GLU A 848 10.39 -33.35 -5.09
C GLU A 848 11.68 -32.97 -4.35
N ARG A 849 11.85 -31.66 -4.07
CA ARG A 849 13.11 -31.07 -3.60
C ARG A 849 13.39 -31.28 -2.12
N LEU A 850 12.37 -31.47 -1.27
CA LEU A 850 12.56 -31.64 0.17
C LEU A 850 12.93 -33.08 0.53
N SER A 851 12.28 -34.07 -0.10
CA SER A 851 12.53 -35.50 0.10
C SER A 851 13.63 -36.07 -0.82
N GLY A 852 13.87 -35.44 -1.96
CA GLY A 852 14.77 -35.94 -3.01
C GLY A 852 14.17 -37.06 -3.84
N GLU A 853 12.85 -37.23 -3.87
CA GLU A 853 12.16 -38.29 -4.57
C GLU A 853 11.66 -37.86 -5.97
N ALA A 854 11.68 -38.79 -6.91
CA ALA A 854 11.07 -38.57 -8.22
C ALA A 854 9.56 -38.86 -8.15
N LEU A 855 8.74 -37.93 -8.60
CA LEU A 855 7.30 -38.07 -8.70
C LEU A 855 6.90 -38.47 -10.12
N ALA A 856 6.16 -39.57 -10.26
CA ALA A 856 5.67 -40.04 -11.56
C ALA A 856 4.53 -39.15 -12.07
N ARG A 857 4.33 -39.10 -13.39
CA ARG A 857 3.09 -38.58 -13.98
C ARG A 857 1.87 -39.37 -13.46
N GLY A 858 0.81 -38.66 -13.05
CA GLY A 858 -0.41 -39.28 -12.55
C GLY A 858 -0.99 -38.61 -11.32
N ASN A 859 -1.90 -39.30 -10.67
CA ASN A 859 -2.57 -38.82 -9.45
C ASN A 859 -1.71 -39.10 -8.21
N HIS A 860 -1.63 -38.10 -7.36
CA HIS A 860 -0.96 -38.11 -6.07
C HIS A 860 -1.91 -37.59 -5.00
N ARG A 861 -1.63 -37.92 -3.76
CA ARG A 861 -2.33 -37.45 -2.57
C ARG A 861 -1.45 -36.50 -1.77
N LEU A 862 -2.06 -35.58 -1.11
CA LEU A 862 -1.43 -34.63 -0.21
C LEU A 862 -2.25 -34.57 1.08
N GLU A 863 -1.65 -35.01 2.15
CA GLU A 863 -2.30 -35.02 3.47
C GLU A 863 -2.54 -33.58 3.96
N PRO A 864 -3.47 -33.32 4.89
CA PRO A 864 -3.64 -31.99 5.47
C PRO A 864 -2.32 -31.42 5.97
N TYR A 865 -2.01 -30.20 5.56
CA TYR A 865 -0.81 -29.46 5.93
C TYR A 865 0.52 -30.06 5.46
N GLU A 866 0.47 -30.96 4.50
CA GLU A 866 1.66 -31.45 3.80
C GLU A 866 2.11 -30.44 2.75
N ASN A 867 3.45 -30.29 2.61
CA ASN A 867 4.11 -29.30 1.78
C ASN A 867 5.10 -29.99 0.83
N LEU A 868 5.07 -29.65 -0.45
CA LEU A 868 5.99 -30.18 -1.46
C LEU A 868 6.55 -29.04 -2.34
N ILE A 869 7.78 -29.25 -2.81
CA ILE A 869 8.42 -28.41 -3.83
C ILE A 869 8.72 -29.29 -5.05
N ILE A 870 7.91 -29.19 -6.08
CA ILE A 870 8.05 -30.00 -7.29
C ILE A 870 8.80 -29.20 -8.34
N GLU A 871 9.88 -29.77 -8.87
CA GLU A 871 10.78 -29.10 -9.79
C GLU A 871 10.83 -29.79 -11.16
N TRP A 872 10.96 -28.99 -12.19
CA TRP A 872 11.19 -29.39 -13.57
C TRP A 872 12.32 -28.58 -14.19
N GLU A 873 13.12 -29.20 -15.07
CA GLU A 873 14.07 -28.47 -15.90
C GLU A 873 13.33 -27.66 -16.97
N LYS A 874 13.76 -26.44 -17.23
CA LYS A 874 13.31 -25.66 -18.38
C LYS A 874 13.86 -26.26 -19.65
N ILE A 875 13.00 -26.54 -20.61
CA ILE A 875 13.42 -26.88 -21.97
C ILE A 875 14.04 -25.60 -22.55
N VAL A 876 15.36 -25.56 -22.63
CA VAL A 876 16.05 -24.53 -23.39
C VAL A 876 15.80 -24.87 -24.86
N GLU A 877 14.92 -24.16 -25.54
CA GLU A 877 14.88 -24.20 -27.00
C GLU A 877 16.26 -23.74 -27.49
N SER A 878 17.06 -24.68 -28.00
CA SER A 878 18.29 -24.34 -28.70
C SER A 878 17.90 -23.49 -29.93
N GLU A 879 18.48 -22.32 -30.04
CA GLU A 879 18.46 -21.50 -31.26
C GLU A 879 19.21 -22.25 -32.37
N GLU A 880 18.67 -23.32 -32.91
CA GLU A 880 19.05 -23.94 -34.16
C GLU A 880 17.90 -24.84 -34.63
N SER A 881 17.06 -24.29 -35.52
CA SER A 881 16.60 -24.89 -36.78
C SER A 881 15.21 -24.37 -37.18
N ASP A 882 15.24 -23.75 -38.34
CA ASP A 882 14.22 -23.75 -39.39
C ASP A 882 12.80 -23.23 -39.14
N ASP A 883 12.52 -22.19 -39.88
CA ASP A 883 11.21 -21.81 -40.40
C ASP A 883 10.33 -23.02 -40.74
N SER A 884 9.40 -23.32 -39.93
CA SER A 884 8.12 -23.90 -40.34
C SER A 884 7.37 -24.48 -39.14
N PHE A 885 6.63 -23.64 -38.39
CA PHE A 885 5.37 -24.01 -37.77
C PHE A 885 4.62 -22.76 -37.38
N SER A 886 3.87 -22.25 -38.33
CA SER A 886 2.79 -21.30 -38.09
C SER A 886 1.80 -21.91 -37.09
N HIS A 887 1.66 -21.30 -35.92
CA HIS A 887 0.55 -21.60 -35.05
C HIS A 887 -0.79 -21.26 -35.73
N PRO A 888 -1.76 -22.13 -35.74
CA PRO A 888 -3.14 -21.76 -36.03
C PRO A 888 -3.69 -21.07 -34.78
N ARG A 889 -3.87 -19.77 -34.88
CA ARG A 889 -4.82 -19.05 -33.99
C ARG A 889 -6.25 -19.54 -34.35
N ALA A 890 -6.91 -20.21 -33.44
CA ALA A 890 -8.34 -20.39 -33.38
C ALA A 890 -8.76 -20.42 -31.90
#